data_fe1c3f4ac8e3a22c3e2a334444043730
#
_entry.id   fe1c3f4ac8e3a22c3e2a334444043730
#
_cell.length_a   1.000
_cell.length_b   1.000
_cell.length_c   1.000
_cell.angle_alpha   90.00
_cell.angle_beta   90.00
_cell.angle_gamma   90.00
#
_symmetry.space_group_name_H-M   'P 1'
#
loop_
_entity.id
_entity.type
_entity.pdbx_description
1 polymer ?
#
loop_
_entity_poly.entity_id
_entity_poly.type
_entity_poly.pdbx_seq_one_letter_code
_entity_poly.pdbx_strand_id
1 'polypeptide(L)'
;MRLSILLCSLALPLTAHVRAEDVLPSVTVNAGKVEQRRNDTVAAIVVGHEELIRQGDRALSDALKRLPGITLGGTAGGQIQLRGLGQGYTLIMLDGVPVPPGFSLDSLDPELVERVEIMRAATAQFSAQAIAGSINIVLKKSGKRRERTFKLGASGSHGMPAGSATVQWADKDGRLSYALAGTLAHTGRRGLLDEWNRAFDGEGRPTVVRHMPLTERVTSDTFELAPRLQWALAGEDSLAWQSLVSLRRLASRRQVVETAYLGGHTDYPDNDAAFTQDSSTVRSDLHWLRKFGQGDSLDMKLGLDANHRGSDYLFQGVSAAPGPANVRRVDAGLDDVGVQTSGTYRRTLGQGHALATGWDAGNRRRTEFRRERQLSPGGPPVLPDEDYAATVRRLALFAQDEWDISARWSLYLGLRWEALRTASANGGAQRRVDVRAQVWSPVLQSLWKLAGKDQVRLAVTRTYKAPQIFQLIPRPYLNDNGNSPVNPDSQGNPALRPELAWGLDAAYEYYLGQGAMLGASASLRRIDDVMLDRLYQDQGRWVATPVNQGRAQVRGIELEAKLPLSALWAGAPALDLRANVARNWSTLDAVAGPDNRLDGQLPWSANLGADYRLAGQPLTLGGNLHYQGGGRSRESSQLLVWQGVRRELDLYALWTFSDQLRLRVSGANLLRQLERTRSLYADGGGSLLRTVDTGSYRTLRVMLEGSL
;
A
#
# COMPACT_ATOMS: atom_id res chain seq x y z
N MET A 1 -24.57 12.33 -30.40
CA MET A 1 -25.77 12.73 -29.67
C MET A 1 -25.34 13.72 -28.59
N ARG A 2 -25.73 14.99 -28.76
CA ARG A 2 -25.35 16.08 -27.85
C ARG A 2 -26.39 16.10 -26.71
N LEU A 3 -25.96 15.93 -25.47
CA LEU A 3 -26.79 16.11 -24.28
C LEU A 3 -26.49 17.48 -23.67
N SER A 4 -27.40 18.42 -23.83
CA SER A 4 -27.38 19.75 -23.20
C SER A 4 -27.88 19.60 -21.76
N ILE A 5 -27.07 19.96 -20.77
CA ILE A 5 -27.43 20.01 -19.36
C ILE A 5 -27.97 21.42 -19.08
N LEU A 6 -29.25 21.51 -18.80
CA LEU A 6 -29.93 22.70 -18.31
C LEU A 6 -29.59 22.90 -16.82
N LEU A 7 -28.91 23.99 -16.47
CA LEU A 7 -28.80 24.46 -15.10
C LEU A 7 -30.05 25.24 -14.71
N CYS A 8 -30.90 24.67 -13.84
CA CYS A 8 -31.94 25.41 -13.16
C CYS A 8 -31.41 26.11 -11.93
N SER A 9 -31.39 27.43 -11.96
CA SER A 9 -31.09 28.31 -10.81
C SER A 9 -32.27 28.34 -9.86
N LEU A 10 -32.12 27.74 -8.67
CA LEU A 10 -33.03 27.99 -7.53
C LEU A 10 -32.29 28.87 -6.52
N ALA A 11 -32.64 30.13 -6.48
CA ALA A 11 -32.29 31.07 -5.42
C ALA A 11 -33.35 31.01 -4.32
N LEU A 12 -32.97 30.51 -3.14
CA LEU A 12 -33.76 30.63 -1.91
C LEU A 12 -32.97 31.47 -0.90
N PRO A 13 -33.60 32.50 -0.28
CA PRO A 13 -32.90 33.26 0.77
C PRO A 13 -32.97 32.52 2.10
N LEU A 14 -31.85 32.04 2.59
CA LEU A 14 -31.71 31.50 3.94
C LEU A 14 -31.10 32.58 4.85
N THR A 15 -31.95 33.22 5.65
CA THR A 15 -31.51 33.94 6.85
C THR A 15 -31.40 32.95 8.00
N ALA A 16 -30.20 32.46 8.28
CA ALA A 16 -29.93 31.61 9.43
C ALA A 16 -29.28 32.46 10.54
N HIS A 17 -29.98 32.53 11.69
CA HIS A 17 -29.45 33.02 12.94
C HIS A 17 -28.47 31.99 13.49
N VAL A 18 -27.19 32.32 13.50
CA VAL A 18 -26.13 31.48 14.12
C VAL A 18 -26.13 31.75 15.63
N ARG A 19 -26.54 30.77 16.42
CA ARG A 19 -26.17 30.67 17.84
C ARG A 19 -24.79 30.04 17.94
N ALA A 20 -23.87 30.82 18.48
CA ALA A 20 -22.55 30.31 18.86
C ALA A 20 -22.68 29.58 20.19
N GLU A 21 -22.67 28.25 20.16
CA GLU A 21 -22.28 27.38 21.30
C GLU A 21 -22.22 25.94 20.82
N ASP A 22 -21.09 25.34 21.09
CA ASP A 22 -20.65 23.93 21.01
C ASP A 22 -19.49 23.72 20.02
N VAL A 23 -18.34 24.23 20.45
CA VAL A 23 -17.04 23.74 19.99
C VAL A 23 -16.70 22.53 20.85
N LEU A 24 -16.70 21.33 20.27
CA LEU A 24 -15.82 20.20 20.62
C LEU A 24 -16.32 18.83 20.11
N PRO A 25 -15.76 18.29 19.05
CA PRO A 25 -15.44 16.85 19.11
C PRO A 25 -14.04 16.46 18.62
N SER A 26 -13.34 17.28 17.80
CA SER A 26 -12.10 16.81 17.18
C SER A 26 -10.88 16.79 18.11
N VAL A 27 -10.79 17.68 19.07
CA VAL A 27 -9.66 17.70 20.04
C VAL A 27 -9.75 16.54 21.00
N THR A 28 -10.95 16.20 21.45
CA THR A 28 -11.18 15.08 22.38
C THR A 28 -10.87 13.72 21.75
N VAL A 29 -11.19 13.52 20.46
CA VAL A 29 -10.92 12.27 19.74
C VAL A 29 -9.42 12.08 19.50
N ASN A 30 -8.68 13.12 19.21
CA ASN A 30 -7.23 13.05 19.03
C ASN A 30 -6.49 12.84 20.35
N ALA A 31 -6.94 13.44 21.44
CA ALA A 31 -6.38 13.24 22.76
C ALA A 31 -6.53 11.79 23.23
N GLY A 32 -7.69 11.17 23.00
CA GLY A 32 -7.93 9.76 23.35
C GLY A 32 -7.01 8.78 22.63
N LYS A 33 -6.68 9.01 21.36
CA LYS A 33 -5.78 8.15 20.56
C LYS A 33 -4.32 8.26 20.99
N VAL A 34 -3.88 9.48 21.30
CA VAL A 34 -2.53 9.71 21.86
C VAL A 34 -2.40 9.05 23.23
N GLU A 35 -3.44 9.10 24.06
CA GLU A 35 -3.45 8.44 25.36
C GLU A 35 -3.50 6.91 25.23
N GLN A 36 -4.23 6.36 24.25
CA GLN A 36 -4.21 4.93 23.93
C GLN A 36 -2.79 4.48 23.54
N ARG A 37 -2.13 5.18 22.61
CA ARG A 37 -0.74 4.89 22.22
C ARG A 37 0.20 4.94 23.43
N ARG A 38 -0.03 5.87 24.35
CA ARG A 38 0.77 6.02 25.58
C ARG A 38 0.67 4.82 26.50
N ASN A 39 -0.48 4.17 26.56
CA ASN A 39 -0.75 3.07 27.48
C ASN A 39 -0.44 1.69 26.91
N ASP A 40 -0.52 1.52 25.60
CA ASP A 40 -0.26 0.24 24.94
C ASP A 40 1.23 -0.09 24.95
N THR A 41 1.61 -1.30 25.37
CA THR A 41 3.00 -1.79 25.35
C THR A 41 3.49 -1.93 23.91
N VAL A 42 2.62 -2.35 23.01
CA VAL A 42 2.92 -2.46 21.58
C VAL A 42 2.98 -1.08 20.91
N ALA A 43 4.09 -0.79 20.24
CA ALA A 43 4.28 0.47 19.52
C ALA A 43 3.42 0.53 18.25
N ALA A 44 2.17 0.99 18.35
CA ALA A 44 1.27 1.21 17.24
C ALA A 44 0.90 2.70 17.10
N ILE A 45 0.86 3.20 15.86
CA ILE A 45 0.29 4.51 15.52
C ILE A 45 -1.13 4.25 15.02
N VAL A 46 -2.13 4.82 15.70
CA VAL A 46 -3.54 4.69 15.31
C VAL A 46 -4.00 5.97 14.64
N VAL A 47 -4.37 5.88 13.37
CA VAL A 47 -4.92 6.96 12.56
C VAL A 47 -6.42 6.71 12.35
N GLY A 48 -7.24 7.61 12.82
CA GLY A 48 -8.69 7.41 12.76
C GLY A 48 -9.31 7.94 11.48
N HIS A 49 -10.58 7.58 11.28
CA HIS A 49 -11.38 7.92 10.12
C HIS A 49 -11.30 9.39 9.69
N GLU A 50 -11.53 10.32 10.60
CA GLU A 50 -11.51 11.77 10.29
C GLU A 50 -10.16 12.27 9.76
N GLU A 51 -9.05 11.70 10.24
CA GLU A 51 -7.72 12.03 9.78
C GLU A 51 -7.46 11.44 8.37
N LEU A 52 -7.98 10.25 8.09
CA LEU A 52 -7.86 9.59 6.78
C LEU A 52 -8.63 10.33 5.69
N ILE A 53 -9.85 10.78 5.98
CA ILE A 53 -10.72 11.45 4.99
C ILE A 53 -10.51 12.96 4.89
N ARG A 54 -9.61 13.53 5.69
CA ARG A 54 -9.44 14.98 5.86
C ARG A 54 -9.23 15.75 4.57
N GLN A 55 -8.54 15.17 3.59
CA GLN A 55 -8.25 15.81 2.30
C GLN A 55 -9.21 15.38 1.18
N GLY A 56 -10.19 14.52 1.48
CA GLY A 56 -11.16 14.06 0.49
C GLY A 56 -10.54 13.15 -0.57
N ASP A 57 -9.62 12.28 -0.14
CA ASP A 57 -9.01 11.29 -1.04
C ASP A 57 -10.04 10.23 -1.43
N ARG A 58 -9.87 9.68 -2.62
CA ARG A 58 -10.68 8.58 -3.14
C ARG A 58 -10.03 7.23 -2.93
N ALA A 59 -8.70 7.19 -3.02
CA ALA A 59 -7.92 5.99 -2.84
C ALA A 59 -7.33 5.99 -1.43
N LEU A 60 -7.40 4.86 -0.75
CA LEU A 60 -6.80 4.73 0.57
C LEU A 60 -5.28 4.92 0.51
N SER A 61 -4.61 4.55 -0.58
CA SER A 61 -3.18 4.79 -0.80
C SER A 61 -2.82 6.29 -0.74
N ASP A 62 -3.68 7.18 -1.29
CA ASP A 62 -3.47 8.63 -1.22
C ASP A 62 -3.56 9.17 0.21
N ALA A 63 -4.47 8.63 1.02
CA ALA A 63 -4.56 8.98 2.44
C ALA A 63 -3.35 8.44 3.24
N LEU A 64 -2.94 7.19 2.96
CA LEU A 64 -1.86 6.52 3.67
C LEU A 64 -0.49 7.15 3.45
N LYS A 65 -0.17 7.67 2.24
CA LYS A 65 1.14 8.30 1.94
C LYS A 65 1.50 9.47 2.85
N ARG A 66 0.50 10.09 3.50
CA ARG A 66 0.68 11.23 4.43
C ARG A 66 0.93 10.80 5.86
N LEU A 67 0.81 9.51 6.16
CA LEU A 67 0.97 9.00 7.51
C LEU A 67 2.46 8.83 7.87
N PRO A 68 2.79 8.90 9.17
CA PRO A 68 4.17 8.75 9.62
C PRO A 68 4.82 7.46 9.17
N GLY A 69 6.05 7.55 8.63
CA GLY A 69 6.85 6.41 8.20
C GLY A 69 6.36 5.69 6.95
N ILE A 70 5.27 6.16 6.33
CA ILE A 70 4.74 5.59 5.09
C ILE A 70 5.29 6.36 3.88
N THR A 71 5.69 5.61 2.86
CA THR A 71 6.11 6.12 1.56
C THR A 71 5.46 5.30 0.45
N LEU A 72 5.43 5.84 -0.77
CA LEU A 72 4.98 5.13 -1.96
C LEU A 72 6.21 4.80 -2.81
N GLY A 73 6.40 3.53 -3.14
CA GLY A 73 7.47 3.07 -4.03
C GLY A 73 6.93 2.77 -5.43
N GLY A 74 7.82 2.82 -6.47
CA GLY A 74 7.49 2.51 -7.86
C GLY A 74 6.89 3.68 -8.65
N THR A 75 6.91 3.57 -9.99
CA THR A 75 6.58 4.64 -10.93
C THR A 75 5.10 4.79 -11.28
N ALA A 76 4.24 3.82 -10.96
CA ALA A 76 2.82 3.85 -11.34
C ALA A 76 1.93 3.28 -10.25
N GLY A 77 1.31 4.13 -9.42
CA GLY A 77 0.35 3.70 -8.42
C GLY A 77 0.99 3.03 -7.18
N GLY A 78 2.05 3.63 -6.72
CA GLY A 78 3.04 3.22 -5.73
C GLY A 78 2.57 2.22 -4.68
N GLN A 79 3.37 1.19 -4.48
CA GLN A 79 3.18 0.27 -3.36
C GLN A 79 3.52 0.97 -2.05
N ILE A 80 2.67 0.74 -1.06
CA ILE A 80 2.88 1.27 0.28
C ILE A 80 4.08 0.59 0.93
N GLN A 81 4.99 1.40 1.41
CA GLN A 81 6.22 1.00 2.06
C GLN A 81 6.33 1.63 3.45
N LEU A 82 6.77 0.86 4.43
CA LEU A 82 7.17 1.36 5.74
C LEU A 82 8.70 1.50 5.80
N ARG A 83 9.18 2.54 6.49
CA ARG A 83 10.61 2.79 6.72
C ARG A 83 11.43 2.85 5.43
N GLY A 84 10.77 3.23 4.34
CA GLY A 84 11.41 3.31 3.03
C GLY A 84 11.91 1.97 2.49
N LEU A 85 11.51 0.81 3.05
CA LEU A 85 11.86 -0.50 2.53
C LEU A 85 10.97 -0.89 1.36
N GLY A 86 11.55 -1.50 0.34
CA GLY A 86 10.92 -1.85 -0.93
C GLY A 86 9.77 -2.84 -0.84
N GLN A 87 9.43 -3.43 -1.97
CA GLN A 87 8.26 -4.31 -2.11
C GLN A 87 8.35 -5.57 -1.23
N GLY A 88 7.21 -5.92 -0.59
CA GLY A 88 7.05 -7.16 0.17
C GLY A 88 7.61 -7.12 1.59
N TYR A 89 8.24 -6.02 2.01
CA TYR A 89 8.73 -5.85 3.40
C TYR A 89 7.66 -5.36 4.36
N THR A 90 6.58 -4.76 3.87
CA THR A 90 5.44 -4.27 4.66
C THR A 90 4.28 -5.24 4.54
N LEU A 91 3.75 -5.71 5.67
CA LEU A 91 2.53 -6.51 5.70
C LEU A 91 1.31 -5.60 5.75
N ILE A 92 0.41 -5.74 4.79
CA ILE A 92 -0.88 -5.04 4.78
C ILE A 92 -1.96 -6.02 5.20
N MET A 93 -2.79 -5.61 6.15
CA MET A 93 -3.89 -6.41 6.69
C MET A 93 -5.20 -5.64 6.59
N LEU A 94 -6.29 -6.36 6.43
CA LEU A 94 -7.66 -5.87 6.56
C LEU A 94 -8.33 -6.61 7.71
N ASP A 95 -8.72 -5.88 8.76
CA ASP A 95 -9.28 -6.42 10.02
C ASP A 95 -8.39 -7.49 10.68
N GLY A 96 -7.06 -7.29 10.62
CA GLY A 96 -6.07 -8.19 11.20
C GLY A 96 -5.70 -9.40 10.35
N VAL A 97 -6.22 -9.49 9.13
CA VAL A 97 -5.96 -10.59 8.19
C VAL A 97 -5.17 -10.06 6.98
N PRO A 98 -4.09 -10.73 6.57
CA PRO A 98 -3.33 -10.34 5.39
C PRO A 98 -4.21 -10.22 4.15
N VAL A 99 -4.04 -9.13 3.40
CA VAL A 99 -4.74 -8.95 2.12
C VAL A 99 -4.24 -9.95 1.08
N PRO A 100 -5.10 -10.42 0.17
CA PRO A 100 -4.69 -11.36 -0.88
C PRO A 100 -3.67 -10.73 -1.84
N PRO A 101 -2.80 -11.53 -2.46
CA PRO A 101 -1.88 -11.04 -3.48
C PRO A 101 -2.62 -10.35 -4.62
N GLY A 102 -2.15 -9.15 -5.00
CA GLY A 102 -2.79 -8.34 -6.05
C GLY A 102 -3.98 -7.50 -5.60
N PHE A 103 -4.30 -7.50 -4.31
CA PHE A 103 -5.25 -6.54 -3.74
C PHE A 103 -4.72 -5.11 -3.92
N SER A 104 -5.54 -4.24 -4.50
CA SER A 104 -5.20 -2.83 -4.69
C SER A 104 -5.83 -1.99 -3.58
N LEU A 105 -5.02 -1.25 -2.85
CA LEU A 105 -5.52 -0.27 -1.87
C LEU A 105 -6.25 0.90 -2.54
N ASP A 106 -6.01 1.11 -3.84
CA ASP A 106 -6.74 2.12 -4.62
C ASP A 106 -8.20 1.73 -4.88
N SER A 107 -8.55 0.44 -4.69
CA SER A 107 -9.92 -0.03 -4.77
C SER A 107 -10.69 0.12 -3.46
N LEU A 108 -10.03 0.49 -2.35
CA LEU A 108 -10.69 0.67 -1.06
C LEU A 108 -10.92 2.16 -0.79
N ASP A 109 -12.19 2.53 -0.69
CA ASP A 109 -12.60 3.88 -0.32
C ASP A 109 -12.22 4.15 1.15
N PRO A 110 -11.49 5.25 1.47
CA PRO A 110 -11.19 5.65 2.84
C PRO A 110 -12.43 5.77 3.74
N GLU A 111 -13.59 6.01 3.16
CA GLU A 111 -14.86 6.10 3.87
C GLU A 111 -15.30 4.82 4.56
N LEU A 112 -14.87 3.67 4.04
CA LEU A 112 -15.16 2.36 4.63
C LEU A 112 -14.25 2.06 5.83
N VAL A 113 -13.18 2.86 6.02
CA VAL A 113 -12.15 2.63 7.04
C VAL A 113 -12.50 3.36 8.34
N GLU A 114 -12.52 2.65 9.45
CA GLU A 114 -12.66 3.21 10.80
C GLU A 114 -11.36 3.81 11.29
N ARG A 115 -10.25 3.06 11.08
CA ARG A 115 -8.90 3.47 11.47
C ARG A 115 -7.84 2.64 10.74
N VAL A 116 -6.64 3.16 10.73
CA VAL A 116 -5.44 2.46 10.29
C VAL A 116 -4.48 2.35 11.48
N GLU A 117 -3.98 1.15 11.71
CA GLU A 117 -3.01 0.83 12.76
C GLU A 117 -1.67 0.52 12.10
N ILE A 118 -0.66 1.34 12.37
CA ILE A 118 0.70 1.17 11.85
C ILE A 118 1.54 0.58 12.96
N MET A 119 1.87 -0.69 12.86
CA MET A 119 2.68 -1.43 13.83
C MET A 119 4.13 -1.45 13.36
N ARG A 120 5.01 -0.79 14.10
CA ARG A 120 6.44 -0.70 13.81
C ARG A 120 7.22 -1.95 14.26
N ALA A 121 6.72 -2.65 15.27
CA ALA A 121 7.23 -3.93 15.76
C ALA A 121 6.19 -5.03 15.55
N ALA A 122 6.64 -6.24 15.26
CA ALA A 122 5.75 -7.39 15.14
C ALA A 122 5.13 -7.76 16.49
N THR A 123 3.96 -8.39 16.45
CA THR A 123 3.32 -9.03 17.60
C THR A 123 3.08 -10.51 17.30
N ALA A 124 2.99 -11.36 18.31
CA ALA A 124 2.78 -12.79 18.10
C ALA A 124 1.39 -13.09 17.51
N GLN A 125 0.40 -12.25 17.80
CA GLN A 125 -0.98 -12.41 17.33
C GLN A 125 -1.10 -12.29 15.81
N PHE A 126 -0.28 -11.44 15.15
CA PHE A 126 -0.30 -11.25 13.70
C PHE A 126 0.84 -11.98 13.01
N SER A 127 0.73 -12.19 11.69
CA SER A 127 1.80 -12.81 10.93
C SER A 127 3.11 -12.04 11.05
N ALA A 128 4.20 -12.77 11.25
CA ALA A 128 5.56 -12.22 11.30
C ALA A 128 6.13 -11.91 9.91
N GLN A 129 5.34 -12.00 8.86
CA GLN A 129 5.71 -11.66 7.47
C GLN A 129 5.77 -10.14 7.26
N ALA A 130 6.56 -9.44 8.08
CA ALA A 130 6.56 -7.98 8.18
C ALA A 130 7.93 -7.45 8.65
N ILE A 131 8.98 -7.54 7.83
CA ILE A 131 10.33 -7.07 8.21
C ILE A 131 10.34 -5.56 8.49
N ALA A 132 9.62 -4.76 7.71
CA ALA A 132 9.50 -3.32 7.90
C ALA A 132 8.46 -2.94 8.97
N GLY A 133 7.50 -3.80 9.21
CA GLY A 133 6.33 -3.57 10.05
C GLY A 133 5.04 -3.91 9.31
N SER A 134 3.90 -3.67 9.95
CA SER A 134 2.59 -3.97 9.38
C SER A 134 1.63 -2.80 9.45
N ILE A 135 0.68 -2.76 8.51
CA ILE A 135 -0.41 -1.78 8.43
C ILE A 135 -1.71 -2.57 8.49
N ASN A 136 -2.49 -2.38 9.54
CA ASN A 136 -3.80 -2.99 9.69
C ASN A 136 -4.88 -1.95 9.38
N ILE A 137 -5.65 -2.18 8.35
CA ILE A 137 -6.78 -1.36 7.94
C ILE A 137 -8.02 -1.97 8.62
N VAL A 138 -8.61 -1.23 9.54
CA VAL A 138 -9.79 -1.67 10.27
C VAL A 138 -11.01 -1.00 9.63
N LEU A 139 -11.93 -1.82 9.15
CA LEU A 139 -13.16 -1.32 8.53
C LEU A 139 -14.15 -0.85 9.61
N LYS A 140 -14.99 0.14 9.25
CA LYS A 140 -16.05 0.61 10.12
C LYS A 140 -16.94 -0.57 10.53
N LYS A 141 -17.29 -0.64 11.80
CA LYS A 141 -18.30 -1.57 12.33
C LYS A 141 -19.69 -1.00 12.12
N SER A 142 -20.72 -1.83 12.23
CA SER A 142 -22.10 -1.36 12.23
C SER A 142 -22.32 -0.33 13.35
N GLY A 143 -22.92 0.81 13.01
CA GLY A 143 -23.07 1.96 13.94
C GLY A 143 -23.96 1.65 15.14
N LYS A 144 -23.68 2.32 16.26
CA LYS A 144 -24.54 2.32 17.47
C LYS A 144 -25.73 3.27 17.33
N ARG A 145 -25.75 4.15 16.33
CA ARG A 145 -26.77 5.18 16.06
C ARG A 145 -27.19 5.13 14.61
N ARG A 146 -28.40 5.62 14.33
CA ARG A 146 -28.88 5.84 12.98
C ARG A 146 -27.99 6.86 12.28
N GLU A 147 -27.44 6.49 11.14
CA GLU A 147 -26.56 7.32 10.34
C GLU A 147 -26.92 7.12 8.87
N ARG A 148 -27.12 8.21 8.16
CA ARG A 148 -27.37 8.22 6.71
C ARG A 148 -26.50 9.31 6.13
N THR A 149 -25.51 8.96 5.36
CA THR A 149 -24.59 9.93 4.76
C THR A 149 -24.46 9.70 3.28
N PHE A 150 -24.20 10.80 2.56
CA PHE A 150 -23.83 10.74 1.15
C PHE A 150 -22.61 11.62 0.88
N LYS A 151 -21.84 11.25 -0.14
CA LYS A 151 -20.72 12.03 -0.65
C LYS A 151 -20.75 12.01 -2.17
N LEU A 152 -20.63 13.20 -2.77
CA LEU A 152 -20.55 13.38 -4.20
C LEU A 152 -19.24 14.09 -4.52
N GLY A 153 -18.38 13.46 -5.31
CA GLY A 153 -17.08 13.98 -5.67
C GLY A 153 -16.91 14.15 -7.17
N ALA A 154 -16.35 15.28 -7.59
CA ALA A 154 -15.86 15.49 -8.94
C ALA A 154 -14.41 15.94 -8.91
N SER A 155 -13.59 15.49 -9.87
CA SER A 155 -12.22 15.97 -9.99
C SER A 155 -11.75 15.93 -11.44
N GLY A 156 -10.66 16.68 -11.71
CA GLY A 156 -10.01 16.68 -13.00
C GLY A 156 -8.50 16.77 -12.87
N SER A 157 -7.80 16.02 -13.71
CA SER A 157 -6.34 16.04 -13.83
C SER A 157 -5.96 15.93 -15.29
N HIS A 158 -5.22 16.91 -15.83
CA HIS A 158 -4.73 16.93 -17.21
C HIS A 158 -5.77 16.54 -18.27
N GLY A 159 -6.98 17.14 -18.19
CA GLY A 159 -8.07 16.86 -19.14
C GLY A 159 -8.79 15.52 -18.93
N MET A 160 -8.46 14.78 -17.89
CA MET A 160 -9.13 13.53 -17.52
C MET A 160 -10.12 13.79 -16.39
N PRO A 161 -11.43 13.67 -16.62
CA PRO A 161 -12.44 13.79 -15.59
C PRO A 161 -12.46 12.55 -14.70
N ALA A 162 -12.89 12.74 -13.46
CA ALA A 162 -13.17 11.65 -12.53
C ALA A 162 -14.33 12.04 -11.61
N GLY A 163 -15.10 11.06 -11.15
CA GLY A 163 -16.28 11.25 -10.32
C GLY A 163 -16.45 10.13 -9.31
N SER A 164 -17.13 10.41 -8.18
CA SER A 164 -17.54 9.37 -7.22
C SER A 164 -18.85 9.75 -6.53
N ALA A 165 -19.61 8.72 -6.18
CA ALA A 165 -20.79 8.84 -5.33
C ALA A 165 -20.73 7.71 -4.29
N THR A 166 -20.80 8.07 -3.02
CA THR A 166 -20.81 7.13 -1.90
C THR A 166 -22.06 7.39 -1.06
N VAL A 167 -22.76 6.34 -0.70
CA VAL A 167 -23.90 6.38 0.21
C VAL A 167 -23.65 5.38 1.34
N GLN A 168 -23.91 5.81 2.57
CA GLN A 168 -23.82 4.93 3.74
C GLN A 168 -25.14 5.03 4.51
N TRP A 169 -25.62 3.88 4.91
CA TRP A 169 -26.79 3.73 5.74
C TRP A 169 -26.49 2.78 6.89
N ALA A 170 -26.66 3.23 8.12
CA ALA A 170 -26.53 2.41 9.31
C ALA A 170 -27.72 2.65 10.23
N ASP A 171 -28.19 1.59 10.89
CA ASP A 171 -29.25 1.66 11.90
C ASP A 171 -29.10 0.51 12.91
N LYS A 172 -29.89 0.56 13.97
CA LYS A 172 -29.93 -0.45 15.01
C LYS A 172 -31.37 -0.76 15.39
N ASP A 173 -31.73 -2.03 15.35
CA ASP A 173 -33.01 -2.53 15.82
C ASP A 173 -32.78 -3.58 16.93
N GLY A 174 -33.10 -3.22 18.15
CA GLY A 174 -32.92 -4.08 19.33
C GLY A 174 -31.47 -4.53 19.48
N ARG A 175 -31.22 -5.84 19.26
CA ARG A 175 -29.90 -6.47 19.36
C ARG A 175 -29.13 -6.52 18.02
N LEU A 176 -29.79 -6.18 16.92
CA LEU A 176 -29.20 -6.17 15.59
C LEU A 176 -28.79 -4.75 15.21
N SER A 177 -27.51 -4.56 14.90
CA SER A 177 -27.00 -3.38 14.22
C SER A 177 -26.63 -3.75 12.80
N TYR A 178 -27.00 -2.92 11.83
CA TYR A 178 -26.68 -3.15 10.44
C TYR A 178 -26.17 -1.89 9.75
N ALA A 179 -25.33 -2.08 8.75
CA ALA A 179 -24.84 -1.00 7.92
C ALA A 179 -24.69 -1.48 6.48
N LEU A 180 -24.93 -0.58 5.55
CA LEU A 180 -24.71 -0.77 4.13
C LEU A 180 -23.98 0.45 3.59
N ALA A 181 -22.84 0.25 2.96
CA ALA A 181 -22.13 1.29 2.21
C ALA A 181 -22.02 0.88 0.74
N GLY A 182 -22.28 1.83 -0.16
CA GLY A 182 -22.17 1.64 -1.60
C GLY A 182 -21.38 2.79 -2.22
N THR A 183 -20.42 2.48 -3.10
CA THR A 183 -19.61 3.47 -3.82
C THR A 183 -19.60 3.16 -5.31
N LEU A 184 -19.81 4.20 -6.12
CA LEU A 184 -19.56 4.22 -7.55
C LEU A 184 -18.43 5.22 -7.83
N ALA A 185 -17.43 4.83 -8.59
CA ALA A 185 -16.31 5.72 -8.92
C ALA A 185 -15.86 5.53 -10.36
N HIS A 186 -15.62 6.65 -11.05
CA HIS A 186 -14.90 6.72 -12.31
C HIS A 186 -13.60 7.48 -12.11
N THR A 187 -12.49 6.93 -12.56
CA THR A 187 -11.19 7.59 -12.52
C THR A 187 -10.55 7.63 -13.91
N GLY A 188 -9.90 8.75 -14.22
CA GLY A 188 -9.12 8.92 -15.43
C GLY A 188 -7.72 9.44 -15.09
N ARG A 189 -6.68 8.86 -15.72
CA ARG A 189 -5.29 9.28 -15.60
C ARG A 189 -4.64 9.32 -16.96
N ARG A 190 -3.88 10.37 -17.22
CA ARG A 190 -2.95 10.45 -18.36
C ARG A 190 -1.52 10.34 -17.82
N GLY A 191 -0.72 9.45 -18.40
CA GLY A 191 0.71 9.29 -18.14
C GLY A 191 1.50 9.87 -19.32
N LEU A 192 2.58 10.58 -19.01
CA LEU A 192 3.63 10.93 -19.99
C LEU A 192 4.95 10.44 -19.40
N LEU A 193 5.64 9.60 -20.17
CA LEU A 193 7.00 9.19 -19.87
C LEU A 193 7.88 9.66 -21.00
N ASP A 194 9.01 10.26 -20.66
CA ASP A 194 10.04 10.68 -21.59
C ASP A 194 11.27 9.82 -21.36
N GLU A 195 11.49 8.85 -22.26
CA GLU A 195 12.55 7.86 -22.12
C GLU A 195 13.68 8.14 -23.09
N TRP A 196 14.92 8.13 -22.57
CA TRP A 196 16.15 8.22 -23.32
C TRP A 196 17.03 7.00 -23.08
N ASN A 197 17.46 6.36 -24.15
CA ASN A 197 18.43 5.26 -24.14
C ASN A 197 19.73 5.71 -24.85
N ARG A 198 20.87 5.63 -24.14
CA ARG A 198 22.19 6.00 -24.64
C ARG A 198 23.17 4.88 -24.35
N ALA A 199 23.76 4.31 -25.41
CA ALA A 199 24.83 3.34 -25.28
C ALA A 199 26.18 3.95 -25.68
N PHE A 200 27.24 3.48 -25.05
CA PHE A 200 28.63 3.88 -25.29
C PHE A 200 29.49 2.63 -25.40
N ASP A 201 30.50 2.67 -26.29
CA ASP A 201 31.52 1.62 -26.38
C ASP A 201 32.51 1.67 -25.22
N GLY A 202 33.50 0.74 -25.22
CA GLY A 202 34.53 0.68 -24.20
C GLY A 202 35.46 1.88 -24.14
N GLU A 203 35.49 2.72 -25.18
CA GLU A 203 36.25 3.98 -25.25
C GLU A 203 35.40 5.20 -24.87
N GLY A 204 34.11 4.98 -24.51
CA GLY A 204 33.18 6.03 -24.11
C GLY A 204 32.57 6.80 -25.28
N ARG A 205 32.69 6.34 -26.54
CA ARG A 205 32.05 6.95 -27.70
C ARG A 205 30.60 6.51 -27.75
N PRO A 206 29.64 7.43 -28.04
CA PRO A 206 28.25 7.05 -28.16
C PRO A 206 28.01 6.15 -29.38
N THR A 207 27.31 5.04 -29.17
CA THR A 207 26.94 4.07 -30.24
C THR A 207 25.43 4.01 -30.45
N VAL A 208 24.61 4.38 -29.47
CA VAL A 208 23.16 4.49 -29.56
C VAL A 208 22.68 5.74 -28.85
N VAL A 209 21.81 6.49 -29.50
CA VAL A 209 21.02 7.56 -28.87
C VAL A 209 19.59 7.48 -29.40
N ARG A 210 18.66 7.08 -28.53
CA ARG A 210 17.23 6.93 -28.82
C ARG A 210 16.38 7.74 -27.85
N HIS A 211 15.34 8.35 -28.37
CA HIS A 211 14.30 9.04 -27.62
C HIS A 211 12.95 8.35 -27.84
N MET A 212 12.28 7.96 -26.77
CA MET A 212 11.07 7.15 -26.78
C MET A 212 10.00 7.80 -25.90
N PRO A 213 9.36 8.89 -26.34
CA PRO A 213 8.22 9.47 -25.62
C PRO A 213 7.06 8.48 -25.61
N LEU A 214 6.51 8.25 -24.42
CA LEU A 214 5.38 7.36 -24.21
C LEU A 214 4.20 8.17 -23.65
N THR A 215 3.05 8.02 -24.29
CA THR A 215 1.78 8.52 -23.76
C THR A 215 0.91 7.36 -23.34
N GLU A 216 0.32 7.46 -22.14
CA GLU A 216 -0.61 6.47 -21.63
C GLU A 216 -1.90 7.15 -21.18
N ARG A 217 -3.03 6.53 -21.48
CA ARG A 217 -4.33 6.92 -20.95
C ARG A 217 -4.95 5.74 -20.23
N VAL A 218 -5.27 5.91 -18.94
CA VAL A 218 -5.89 4.88 -18.11
C VAL A 218 -7.22 5.39 -17.61
N THR A 219 -8.27 4.56 -17.72
CA THR A 219 -9.57 4.78 -17.09
C THR A 219 -9.94 3.59 -16.24
N SER A 220 -10.65 3.82 -15.16
CA SER A 220 -11.14 2.75 -14.29
C SER A 220 -12.52 3.11 -13.74
N ASP A 221 -13.45 2.18 -13.89
CA ASP A 221 -14.78 2.21 -13.29
C ASP A 221 -14.83 1.21 -12.14
N THR A 222 -15.32 1.61 -10.98
CA THR A 222 -15.36 0.77 -9.78
C THR A 222 -16.75 0.87 -9.15
N PHE A 223 -17.29 -0.28 -8.78
CA PHE A 223 -18.46 -0.42 -7.91
C PHE A 223 -18.07 -1.18 -6.66
N GLU A 224 -18.40 -0.66 -5.49
CA GLU A 224 -18.17 -1.31 -4.21
C GLU A 224 -19.46 -1.38 -3.39
N LEU A 225 -19.66 -2.50 -2.70
CA LEU A 225 -20.76 -2.72 -1.77
C LEU A 225 -20.23 -3.39 -0.51
N ALA A 226 -20.50 -2.80 0.66
CA ALA A 226 -20.00 -3.29 1.94
C ALA A 226 -21.13 -3.43 2.98
N PRO A 227 -21.91 -4.54 2.93
CA PRO A 227 -22.91 -4.86 3.95
C PRO A 227 -22.25 -5.35 5.24
N ARG A 228 -22.83 -5.00 6.39
CA ARG A 228 -22.38 -5.40 7.73
C ARG A 228 -23.56 -5.63 8.64
N LEU A 229 -23.49 -6.69 9.41
CA LEU A 229 -24.46 -7.05 10.43
C LEU A 229 -23.73 -7.36 11.73
N GLN A 230 -24.28 -6.93 12.85
CA GLN A 230 -23.76 -7.25 14.17
C GLN A 230 -24.90 -7.58 15.13
N TRP A 231 -24.88 -8.77 15.67
CA TRP A 231 -25.81 -9.22 16.67
C TRP A 231 -25.16 -9.16 18.06
N ALA A 232 -25.80 -8.46 18.99
CA ALA A 232 -25.50 -8.58 20.40
C ALA A 232 -26.24 -9.82 20.93
N LEU A 233 -25.47 -10.84 21.32
CA LEU A 233 -25.98 -12.08 21.87
C LEU A 233 -26.23 -11.95 23.38
N ALA A 234 -26.52 -13.06 24.07
CA ALA A 234 -26.70 -13.06 25.51
C ALA A 234 -25.36 -12.75 26.22
N GLY A 235 -25.42 -12.06 27.35
CA GLY A 235 -24.22 -11.58 28.02
C GLY A 235 -23.52 -10.45 27.27
N GLU A 236 -22.22 -10.55 27.13
CA GLU A 236 -21.39 -9.62 26.34
C GLU A 236 -20.89 -10.24 25.02
N ASP A 237 -21.50 -11.34 24.60
CA ASP A 237 -21.16 -12.03 23.36
C ASP A 237 -21.65 -11.25 22.14
N SER A 238 -20.92 -11.33 21.06
CA SER A 238 -21.33 -10.71 19.77
C SER A 238 -20.96 -11.58 18.59
N LEU A 239 -21.82 -11.57 17.58
CA LEU A 239 -21.59 -12.15 16.28
C LEU A 239 -21.67 -11.03 15.24
N ALA A 240 -20.60 -10.85 14.46
CA ALA A 240 -20.56 -9.88 13.38
C ALA A 240 -20.31 -10.58 12.06
N TRP A 241 -21.04 -10.17 11.04
CA TRP A 241 -20.79 -10.53 9.65
C TRP A 241 -20.52 -9.27 8.85
N GLN A 242 -19.46 -9.30 8.05
CA GLN A 242 -19.15 -8.22 7.13
C GLN A 242 -18.76 -8.79 5.79
N SER A 243 -19.12 -8.11 4.73
CA SER A 243 -18.70 -8.48 3.38
C SER A 243 -18.27 -7.25 2.60
N LEU A 244 -17.42 -7.47 1.61
CA LEU A 244 -16.98 -6.47 0.64
C LEU A 244 -17.08 -7.10 -0.74
N VAL A 245 -17.86 -6.47 -1.62
CA VAL A 245 -17.94 -6.80 -3.05
C VAL A 245 -17.34 -5.62 -3.81
N SER A 246 -16.34 -5.85 -4.63
CA SER A 246 -15.73 -4.84 -5.49
C SER A 246 -15.68 -5.35 -6.92
N LEU A 247 -16.29 -4.59 -7.84
CA LEU A 247 -16.25 -4.83 -9.28
C LEU A 247 -15.47 -3.67 -9.91
N ARG A 248 -14.46 -4.00 -10.71
CA ARG A 248 -13.62 -2.99 -11.35
C ARG A 248 -13.36 -3.35 -12.79
N ARG A 249 -13.54 -2.38 -13.67
CA ARG A 249 -13.09 -2.40 -15.05
C ARG A 249 -12.00 -1.35 -15.25
N LEU A 250 -10.87 -1.77 -15.80
CA LEU A 250 -9.74 -0.90 -16.12
C LEU A 250 -9.47 -1.00 -17.63
N ALA A 251 -9.24 0.15 -18.28
CA ALA A 251 -8.76 0.21 -19.65
C ALA A 251 -7.54 1.12 -19.71
N SER A 252 -6.49 0.67 -20.39
CA SER A 252 -5.27 1.44 -20.65
C SER A 252 -4.97 1.41 -22.15
N ARG A 253 -4.55 2.55 -22.68
CA ARG A 253 -3.98 2.66 -24.02
C ARG A 253 -2.66 3.40 -23.94
N ARG A 254 -1.63 2.79 -24.47
CA ARG A 254 -0.25 3.29 -24.49
C ARG A 254 0.22 3.43 -25.92
N GLN A 255 0.91 4.52 -26.20
CA GLN A 255 1.54 4.79 -27.48
C GLN A 255 2.99 5.21 -27.28
N VAL A 256 3.88 4.67 -28.09
CA VAL A 256 5.31 5.01 -28.14
C VAL A 256 5.67 5.35 -29.59
N VAL A 257 6.41 6.44 -29.77
CA VAL A 257 6.99 6.83 -31.04
C VAL A 257 8.49 7.06 -30.82
N GLU A 258 9.33 6.21 -31.37
CA GLU A 258 10.79 6.26 -31.20
C GLU A 258 11.46 7.14 -32.22
N THR A 259 12.42 7.96 -31.80
CA THR A 259 13.36 8.66 -32.64
C THR A 259 14.78 8.16 -32.38
N ALA A 260 15.45 7.57 -33.37
CA ALA A 260 16.85 7.18 -33.27
C ALA A 260 17.74 8.27 -33.87
N TYR A 261 18.55 8.91 -33.02
CA TYR A 261 19.52 9.93 -33.45
C TYR A 261 20.88 9.32 -33.82
N LEU A 262 21.22 8.18 -33.22
CA LEU A 262 22.42 7.41 -33.49
C LEU A 262 22.16 5.92 -33.27
N GLY A 263 22.76 5.06 -34.06
CA GLY A 263 22.51 3.62 -34.04
C GLY A 263 21.16 3.25 -34.66
N GLY A 264 20.81 1.98 -34.60
CA GLY A 264 19.54 1.48 -35.12
C GLY A 264 18.35 1.74 -34.18
N HIS A 265 17.15 1.64 -34.74
CA HIS A 265 15.90 1.59 -33.95
C HIS A 265 15.79 0.30 -33.10
N THR A 266 14.85 0.29 -32.17
CA THR A 266 14.34 -0.96 -31.60
C THR A 266 13.56 -1.75 -32.66
N ASP A 267 13.18 -3.00 -32.36
CA ASP A 267 12.45 -3.84 -33.32
C ASP A 267 11.14 -3.21 -33.78
N TYR A 268 10.45 -2.50 -32.87
CA TYR A 268 9.16 -1.84 -33.10
C TYR A 268 9.19 -0.39 -32.62
N PRO A 269 9.80 0.55 -33.36
CA PRO A 269 9.96 1.94 -32.96
C PRO A 269 8.63 2.66 -32.74
N ASP A 270 7.64 2.38 -33.58
CA ASP A 270 6.28 2.91 -33.43
C ASP A 270 5.37 1.78 -32.96
N ASN A 271 4.82 1.92 -31.78
CA ASN A 271 3.96 0.89 -31.23
C ASN A 271 2.82 1.44 -30.38
N ASP A 272 1.71 0.74 -30.45
CA ASP A 272 0.52 0.92 -29.63
C ASP A 272 0.27 -0.34 -28.79
N ALA A 273 -0.16 -0.13 -27.54
CA ALA A 273 -0.64 -1.22 -26.69
C ALA A 273 -1.97 -0.85 -26.04
N ALA A 274 -2.95 -1.73 -26.17
CA ALA A 274 -4.23 -1.63 -25.49
C ALA A 274 -4.35 -2.74 -24.46
N PHE A 275 -4.80 -2.39 -23.25
CA PHE A 275 -5.01 -3.34 -22.16
C PHE A 275 -6.37 -3.09 -21.52
N THR A 276 -7.16 -4.12 -21.38
CA THR A 276 -8.40 -4.10 -20.59
C THR A 276 -8.34 -5.18 -19.51
N GLN A 277 -8.89 -4.87 -18.37
CA GLN A 277 -8.99 -5.80 -17.25
C GLN A 277 -10.31 -5.62 -16.54
N ASP A 278 -11.06 -6.70 -16.42
CA ASP A 278 -12.21 -6.82 -15.54
C ASP A 278 -11.79 -7.62 -14.29
N SER A 279 -12.15 -7.13 -13.13
CA SER A 279 -11.89 -7.83 -11.87
C SER A 279 -13.08 -7.77 -10.93
N SER A 280 -13.35 -8.86 -10.25
CA SER A 280 -14.33 -8.97 -9.17
C SER A 280 -13.66 -9.54 -7.94
N THR A 281 -13.87 -8.90 -6.80
CA THR A 281 -13.39 -9.35 -5.50
C THR A 281 -14.59 -9.47 -4.57
N VAL A 282 -14.74 -10.62 -3.95
CA VAL A 282 -15.72 -10.86 -2.89
C VAL A 282 -14.96 -11.30 -1.66
N ARG A 283 -15.18 -10.63 -0.55
CA ARG A 283 -14.69 -11.05 0.76
C ARG A 283 -15.84 -11.08 1.73
N SER A 284 -15.89 -12.10 2.58
CA SER A 284 -16.91 -12.26 3.60
C SER A 284 -16.26 -12.80 4.86
N ASP A 285 -16.41 -12.09 5.96
CA ASP A 285 -15.82 -12.42 7.25
C ASP A 285 -16.93 -12.57 8.29
N LEU A 286 -16.88 -13.67 9.04
CA LEU A 286 -17.70 -13.91 10.23
C LEU A 286 -16.81 -13.81 11.45
N HIS A 287 -17.18 -13.00 12.42
CA HIS A 287 -16.46 -12.74 13.64
C HIS A 287 -17.32 -13.02 14.85
N TRP A 288 -16.91 -13.96 15.68
CA TRP A 288 -17.57 -14.29 16.94
C TRP A 288 -16.68 -13.97 18.13
N LEU A 289 -17.16 -13.07 18.98
CA LEU A 289 -16.54 -12.75 20.23
C LEU A 289 -17.40 -13.33 21.36
N ARG A 290 -16.79 -14.17 22.17
CA ARG A 290 -17.41 -14.73 23.39
C ARG A 290 -16.62 -14.29 24.60
N LYS A 291 -17.33 -13.84 25.64
CA LYS A 291 -16.74 -13.49 26.94
C LYS A 291 -17.16 -14.50 27.99
N PHE A 292 -16.22 -14.93 28.84
CA PHE A 292 -16.45 -15.88 29.90
C PHE A 292 -16.00 -15.28 31.23
N GLY A 293 -16.81 -15.43 32.29
CA GLY A 293 -16.42 -15.05 33.64
C GLY A 293 -15.83 -13.65 33.78
N GLN A 294 -14.85 -13.50 34.64
CA GLN A 294 -14.21 -12.23 34.90
C GLN A 294 -12.92 -12.08 34.07
N GLY A 295 -13.04 -11.67 32.80
CA GLY A 295 -11.91 -11.23 32.00
C GLY A 295 -11.41 -12.20 30.92
N ASP A 296 -11.97 -13.42 30.81
CA ASP A 296 -11.64 -14.36 29.75
C ASP A 296 -12.43 -14.06 28.48
N SER A 297 -11.81 -14.19 27.31
CA SER A 297 -12.49 -14.02 26.04
C SER A 297 -11.95 -14.95 24.96
N LEU A 298 -12.83 -15.37 24.07
CA LEU A 298 -12.50 -16.10 22.84
C LEU A 298 -12.98 -15.27 21.63
N ASP A 299 -12.05 -14.87 20.82
CA ASP A 299 -12.25 -14.13 19.56
C ASP A 299 -11.99 -15.09 18.39
N MET A 300 -13.00 -15.39 17.58
CA MET A 300 -12.88 -16.29 16.44
C MET A 300 -13.30 -15.59 15.16
N LYS A 301 -12.54 -15.81 14.09
CA LYS A 301 -12.84 -15.28 12.77
C LYS A 301 -12.80 -16.42 11.74
N LEU A 302 -13.75 -16.38 10.82
CA LEU A 302 -13.79 -17.20 9.62
C LEU A 302 -13.93 -16.26 8.41
N GLY A 303 -12.98 -16.31 7.49
CA GLY A 303 -12.96 -15.49 6.29
C GLY A 303 -13.01 -16.34 5.03
N LEU A 304 -13.78 -15.86 4.06
CA LEU A 304 -13.86 -16.37 2.70
C LEU A 304 -13.51 -15.24 1.76
N ASP A 305 -12.65 -15.49 0.80
CA ASP A 305 -12.36 -14.52 -0.25
C ASP A 305 -12.29 -15.19 -1.62
N ALA A 306 -12.79 -14.50 -2.62
CA ALA A 306 -12.71 -14.89 -4.02
C ALA A 306 -12.33 -13.67 -4.86
N ASN A 307 -11.37 -13.83 -5.74
CA ASN A 307 -10.93 -12.81 -6.68
C ASN A 307 -10.88 -13.44 -8.07
N HIS A 308 -11.64 -12.85 -9.00
CA HIS A 308 -11.56 -13.16 -10.41
C HIS A 308 -10.95 -11.98 -11.16
N ARG A 309 -10.08 -12.27 -12.14
CA ARG A 309 -9.49 -11.27 -13.02
C ARG A 309 -9.38 -11.82 -14.42
N GLY A 310 -10.00 -11.16 -15.38
CA GLY A 310 -9.81 -11.38 -16.81
C GLY A 310 -9.10 -10.19 -17.45
N SER A 311 -8.17 -10.40 -18.35
CA SER A 311 -7.48 -9.34 -19.05
C SER A 311 -7.24 -9.68 -20.52
N ASP A 312 -7.34 -8.68 -21.36
CA ASP A 312 -7.01 -8.69 -22.79
C ASP A 312 -5.93 -7.65 -23.07
N TYR A 313 -4.87 -8.05 -23.70
CA TYR A 313 -3.76 -7.21 -24.11
C TYR A 313 -3.52 -7.34 -25.60
N LEU A 314 -3.50 -6.22 -26.31
CA LEU A 314 -3.18 -6.13 -27.74
C LEU A 314 -1.98 -5.23 -27.90
N PHE A 315 -0.91 -5.75 -28.50
CA PHE A 315 0.26 -5.01 -28.93
C PHE A 315 0.27 -4.91 -30.47
N GLN A 316 0.55 -3.72 -30.99
CA GLN A 316 0.71 -3.45 -32.41
C GLN A 316 1.98 -2.64 -32.60
N GLY A 317 2.97 -3.20 -33.27
CA GLY A 317 4.26 -2.55 -33.53
C GLY A 317 4.59 -2.52 -35.01
N VAL A 318 5.06 -1.38 -35.52
CA VAL A 318 5.59 -1.22 -36.84
C VAL A 318 7.06 -1.65 -36.81
N SER A 319 7.47 -2.54 -37.72
CA SER A 319 8.86 -3.01 -37.78
C SER A 319 9.79 -1.90 -38.27
N ALA A 320 10.98 -1.79 -37.65
CA ALA A 320 12.05 -0.88 -38.12
C ALA A 320 12.68 -1.33 -39.44
N ALA A 321 12.71 -2.64 -39.69
CA ALA A 321 13.16 -3.22 -40.97
C ALA A 321 11.96 -3.44 -41.91
N PRO A 322 12.17 -3.52 -43.23
CA PRO A 322 11.12 -3.95 -44.16
C PRO A 322 10.56 -5.33 -43.74
N GLY A 323 9.32 -5.37 -43.30
CA GLY A 323 8.67 -6.59 -42.78
C GLY A 323 7.26 -6.32 -42.29
N PRO A 324 6.50 -7.38 -41.92
CA PRO A 324 5.16 -7.24 -41.41
C PRO A 324 5.17 -6.58 -40.04
N ALA A 325 4.11 -5.82 -39.73
CA ALA A 325 3.87 -5.31 -38.40
C ALA A 325 3.75 -6.48 -37.40
N ASN A 326 4.19 -6.29 -36.16
CA ASN A 326 3.95 -7.24 -35.09
C ASN A 326 2.58 -6.94 -34.45
N VAL A 327 1.63 -7.84 -34.63
CA VAL A 327 0.32 -7.77 -33.96
C VAL A 327 0.17 -8.98 -33.07
N ARG A 328 0.23 -8.76 -31.76
CA ARG A 328 0.19 -9.82 -30.74
C ARG A 328 -0.94 -9.58 -29.76
N ARG A 329 -1.74 -10.61 -29.50
CA ARG A 329 -2.80 -10.59 -28.49
C ARG A 329 -2.52 -11.58 -27.39
N VAL A 330 -2.78 -11.18 -26.16
CA VAL A 330 -2.66 -12.03 -24.97
C VAL A 330 -3.95 -11.94 -24.18
N ASP A 331 -4.66 -13.09 -24.07
CA ASP A 331 -5.76 -13.28 -23.15
C ASP A 331 -5.23 -13.97 -21.89
N ALA A 332 -5.52 -13.42 -20.73
CA ALA A 332 -5.10 -14.03 -19.46
C ALA A 332 -6.21 -13.91 -18.41
N GLY A 333 -6.32 -14.94 -17.59
CA GLY A 333 -7.28 -14.98 -16.49
C GLY A 333 -6.66 -15.54 -15.21
N LEU A 334 -7.26 -15.14 -14.10
CA LEU A 334 -6.85 -15.56 -12.77
C LEU A 334 -8.09 -15.72 -11.90
N ASP A 335 -8.20 -16.88 -11.25
CA ASP A 335 -9.14 -17.14 -10.18
C ASP A 335 -8.36 -17.46 -8.90
N ASP A 336 -8.68 -16.78 -7.83
CA ASP A 336 -8.02 -16.94 -6.53
C ASP A 336 -9.10 -17.06 -5.45
N VAL A 337 -9.20 -18.23 -4.80
CA VAL A 337 -10.18 -18.51 -3.76
C VAL A 337 -9.46 -18.91 -2.48
N GLY A 338 -9.81 -18.25 -1.39
CA GLY A 338 -9.23 -18.44 -0.08
C GLY A 338 -10.25 -18.71 1.02
N VAL A 339 -9.90 -19.60 1.93
CA VAL A 339 -10.56 -19.83 3.22
C VAL A 339 -9.54 -19.62 4.30
N GLN A 340 -9.89 -18.89 5.34
CA GLN A 340 -9.01 -18.61 6.46
C GLN A 340 -9.78 -18.60 7.79
N THR A 341 -9.13 -19.05 8.84
CA THR A 341 -9.66 -18.99 10.20
C THR A 341 -8.57 -18.52 11.15
N SER A 342 -8.95 -17.71 12.10
CA SER A 342 -8.08 -17.35 13.22
C SER A 342 -8.87 -17.34 14.52
N GLY A 343 -8.18 -17.58 15.62
CA GLY A 343 -8.78 -17.51 16.94
C GLY A 343 -7.77 -17.06 17.97
N THR A 344 -8.24 -16.30 18.96
CA THR A 344 -7.44 -15.82 20.09
C THR A 344 -8.23 -16.04 21.38
N TYR A 345 -7.71 -16.86 22.26
CA TYR A 345 -8.16 -16.95 23.64
C TYR A 345 -7.32 -16.03 24.50
N ARG A 346 -7.98 -15.15 25.26
CA ARG A 346 -7.33 -14.23 26.21
C ARG A 346 -7.81 -14.52 27.61
N ARG A 347 -6.86 -14.44 28.56
CA ARG A 347 -7.11 -14.60 29.99
C ARG A 347 -6.31 -13.59 30.78
N THR A 348 -6.99 -12.83 31.63
CA THR A 348 -6.34 -11.95 32.59
C THR A 348 -6.04 -12.77 33.85
N LEU A 349 -4.76 -12.83 34.21
CA LEU A 349 -4.28 -13.46 35.42
C LEU A 349 -3.98 -12.39 36.49
N GLY A 350 -3.90 -12.80 37.75
CA GLY A 350 -3.43 -11.91 38.81
C GLY A 350 -1.99 -11.41 38.55
N GLN A 351 -1.53 -10.42 39.31
CA GLN A 351 -0.18 -9.85 39.27
C GLN A 351 0.18 -9.17 37.93
N GLY A 352 -0.79 -8.63 37.20
CA GLY A 352 -0.58 -7.83 35.98
C GLY A 352 -0.34 -8.61 34.71
N HIS A 353 -0.59 -9.92 34.67
CA HIS A 353 -0.44 -10.76 33.49
C HIS A 353 -1.72 -10.83 32.66
N ALA A 354 -1.60 -10.66 31.34
CA ALA A 354 -2.66 -10.88 30.36
C ALA A 354 -2.17 -11.84 29.27
N LEU A 355 -2.50 -13.11 29.43
CA LEU A 355 -2.12 -14.16 28.49
C LEU A 355 -3.04 -14.18 27.28
N ALA A 356 -2.47 -14.37 26.10
CA ALA A 356 -3.23 -14.70 24.90
C ALA A 356 -2.54 -15.83 24.13
N THR A 357 -3.34 -16.78 23.65
CA THR A 357 -2.89 -17.86 22.76
C THR A 357 -3.88 -18.02 21.61
N GLY A 358 -3.42 -18.52 20.50
CA GLY A 358 -4.31 -18.68 19.36
C GLY A 358 -3.67 -19.31 18.14
N TRP A 359 -4.45 -19.32 17.08
CA TRP A 359 -4.09 -19.87 15.78
C TRP A 359 -4.46 -18.94 14.62
N ASP A 360 -3.84 -19.18 13.49
CA ASP A 360 -4.17 -18.58 12.20
C ASP A 360 -3.91 -19.66 11.14
N ALA A 361 -4.93 -20.04 10.39
CA ALA A 361 -4.84 -21.05 9.35
C ALA A 361 -5.53 -20.57 8.09
N GLY A 362 -4.95 -20.90 6.94
CA GLY A 362 -5.51 -20.54 5.63
C GLY A 362 -5.15 -21.54 4.56
N ASN A 363 -6.07 -21.70 3.63
CA ASN A 363 -5.88 -22.46 2.40
C ASN A 363 -6.35 -21.60 1.23
N ARG A 364 -5.47 -21.37 0.27
CA ARG A 364 -5.73 -20.56 -0.92
C ARG A 364 -5.41 -21.35 -2.15
N ARG A 365 -6.33 -21.36 -3.10
CA ARG A 365 -6.14 -21.95 -4.43
C ARG A 365 -6.21 -20.86 -5.47
N ARG A 366 -5.21 -20.80 -6.33
CA ARG A 366 -5.10 -19.89 -7.45
C ARG A 366 -4.97 -20.68 -8.73
N THR A 367 -5.75 -20.34 -9.72
CA THR A 367 -5.65 -20.86 -11.08
C THR A 367 -5.44 -19.69 -12.03
N GLU A 368 -4.55 -19.85 -12.97
CA GLU A 368 -4.24 -18.86 -14.00
C GLU A 368 -4.20 -19.52 -15.35
N PHE A 369 -4.68 -18.82 -16.36
CA PHE A 369 -4.41 -19.18 -17.75
C PHE A 369 -3.80 -17.99 -18.49
N ARG A 370 -3.00 -18.30 -19.53
CA ARG A 370 -2.47 -17.33 -20.48
C ARG A 370 -2.49 -17.94 -21.87
N ARG A 371 -3.10 -17.23 -22.81
CA ARG A 371 -3.21 -17.57 -24.20
C ARG A 371 -2.61 -16.46 -25.04
N GLU A 372 -1.58 -16.76 -25.77
CA GLU A 372 -0.88 -15.80 -26.62
C GLU A 372 -1.05 -16.15 -28.09
N ARG A 373 -1.36 -15.17 -28.90
CA ARG A 373 -1.60 -15.34 -30.33
C ARG A 373 -0.85 -14.27 -31.12
N GLN A 374 -0.03 -14.71 -32.08
CA GLN A 374 0.55 -13.86 -33.09
C GLN A 374 -0.47 -13.70 -34.23
N LEU A 375 -0.91 -12.47 -34.49
CA LEU A 375 -1.95 -12.18 -35.47
C LEU A 375 -1.38 -11.74 -36.81
N SER A 376 -0.07 -11.39 -36.89
CA SER A 376 0.62 -11.04 -38.13
C SER A 376 1.63 -12.10 -38.53
N PRO A 377 1.79 -12.40 -39.84
CA PRO A 377 2.82 -13.31 -40.31
C PRO A 377 4.23 -12.78 -40.03
N GLY A 378 5.17 -13.68 -39.65
CA GLY A 378 6.58 -13.31 -39.42
C GLY A 378 6.90 -12.56 -38.15
N GLY A 379 5.94 -12.46 -37.23
CA GLY A 379 6.20 -11.94 -35.88
C GLY A 379 7.08 -12.86 -35.03
N PRO A 380 7.54 -12.40 -33.85
CA PRO A 380 8.35 -13.23 -32.95
C PRO A 380 7.60 -14.48 -32.49
N PRO A 381 8.31 -15.55 -32.10
CA PRO A 381 7.68 -16.75 -31.54
C PRO A 381 6.80 -16.41 -30.34
N VAL A 382 5.61 -17.01 -30.28
CA VAL A 382 4.72 -16.88 -29.12
C VAL A 382 5.05 -17.92 -28.07
N LEU A 383 4.81 -17.59 -26.82
CA LEU A 383 4.86 -18.57 -25.75
C LEU A 383 3.71 -19.57 -25.89
N PRO A 384 3.92 -20.85 -25.55
CA PRO A 384 2.83 -21.84 -25.58
C PRO A 384 1.72 -21.43 -24.61
N ASP A 385 0.52 -21.90 -24.89
CA ASP A 385 -0.63 -21.78 -24.02
C ASP A 385 -0.33 -22.38 -22.64
N GLU A 386 -0.62 -21.63 -21.58
CA GLU A 386 -0.29 -22.00 -20.21
C GLU A 386 -1.52 -22.04 -19.32
N ASP A 387 -1.61 -23.08 -18.51
CA ASP A 387 -2.54 -23.21 -17.40
C ASP A 387 -1.75 -23.49 -16.13
N TYR A 388 -1.98 -22.68 -15.11
CA TYR A 388 -1.31 -22.80 -13.82
C TYR A 388 -2.31 -23.03 -12.70
N ALA A 389 -1.97 -23.91 -11.77
CA ALA A 389 -2.67 -24.05 -10.51
C ALA A 389 -1.66 -23.99 -9.36
N ALA A 390 -1.90 -23.12 -8.40
CA ALA A 390 -1.09 -23.00 -7.19
C ALA A 390 -1.98 -23.13 -5.95
N THR A 391 -1.47 -23.78 -4.92
CA THR A 391 -2.13 -23.86 -3.61
C THR A 391 -1.15 -23.38 -2.55
N VAL A 392 -1.59 -22.43 -1.73
CA VAL A 392 -0.84 -21.94 -0.57
C VAL A 392 -1.59 -22.36 0.69
N ARG A 393 -0.92 -23.12 1.56
CA ARG A 393 -1.42 -23.48 2.88
C ARG A 393 -0.57 -22.83 3.94
N ARG A 394 -1.22 -22.20 4.91
CA ARG A 394 -0.58 -21.56 6.05
C ARG A 394 -1.20 -22.10 7.33
N LEU A 395 -0.36 -22.35 8.31
CA LEU A 395 -0.76 -22.65 9.68
C LEU A 395 0.18 -21.88 10.61
N ALA A 396 -0.38 -21.20 11.59
CA ALA A 396 0.38 -20.55 12.63
C ALA A 396 -0.24 -20.79 13.99
N LEU A 397 0.61 -20.88 14.99
CA LEU A 397 0.24 -20.96 16.41
C LEU A 397 1.02 -19.88 17.14
N PHE A 398 0.40 -19.24 18.12
CA PHE A 398 1.07 -18.23 18.93
C PHE A 398 0.67 -18.29 20.39
N ALA A 399 1.57 -17.79 21.22
CA ALA A 399 1.31 -17.48 22.62
C ALA A 399 2.00 -16.15 22.95
N GLN A 400 1.37 -15.35 23.80
CA GLN A 400 1.91 -14.07 24.27
C GLN A 400 1.45 -13.78 25.69
N ASP A 401 2.26 -13.03 26.42
CA ASP A 401 1.97 -12.48 27.71
C ASP A 401 2.23 -10.96 27.71
N GLU A 402 1.24 -10.20 28.10
CA GLU A 402 1.37 -8.77 28.39
C GLU A 402 1.43 -8.64 29.92
N TRP A 403 2.61 -8.26 30.43
CA TRP A 403 2.88 -8.22 31.85
C TRP A 403 3.14 -6.79 32.33
N ASP A 404 2.22 -6.25 33.11
CA ASP A 404 2.39 -5.01 33.83
C ASP A 404 3.17 -5.25 35.11
N ILE A 405 4.52 -5.22 35.05
CA ILE A 405 5.43 -5.43 36.18
C ILE A 405 5.20 -4.35 37.23
N SER A 406 4.90 -3.14 36.81
CA SER A 406 4.55 -2.01 37.65
C SER A 406 3.73 -0.98 36.89
N ALA A 407 3.19 0.05 37.56
CA ALA A 407 2.50 1.17 36.90
C ALA A 407 3.37 1.94 35.88
N ARG A 408 4.69 1.72 35.90
CA ARG A 408 5.67 2.41 35.02
C ARG A 408 6.39 1.48 34.05
N TRP A 409 6.30 0.17 34.21
CA TRP A 409 7.03 -0.78 33.39
C TRP A 409 6.13 -1.93 32.99
N SER A 410 5.94 -2.06 31.68
CA SER A 410 5.21 -3.15 31.04
C SER A 410 6.12 -3.91 30.08
N LEU A 411 5.92 -5.20 30.00
CA LEU A 411 6.65 -6.13 29.16
C LEU A 411 5.67 -6.93 28.31
N TYR A 412 5.99 -7.12 27.05
CA TYR A 412 5.30 -8.00 26.12
C TYR A 412 6.26 -9.11 25.69
N LEU A 413 5.89 -10.36 25.95
CA LEU A 413 6.60 -11.56 25.52
C LEU A 413 5.72 -12.33 24.56
N GLY A 414 6.23 -12.68 23.39
CA GLY A 414 5.46 -13.42 22.41
C GLY A 414 6.31 -14.42 21.64
N LEU A 415 5.70 -15.53 21.27
CA LEU A 415 6.28 -16.53 20.39
C LEU A 415 5.24 -16.96 19.36
N ARG A 416 5.62 -16.93 18.09
CA ARG A 416 4.79 -17.40 17.00
C ARG A 416 5.57 -18.40 16.16
N TRP A 417 4.93 -19.50 15.82
CA TRP A 417 5.38 -20.47 14.85
C TRP A 417 4.48 -20.41 13.63
N GLU A 418 5.07 -20.33 12.44
CA GLU A 418 4.35 -20.33 11.16
C GLU A 418 4.91 -21.43 10.24
N ALA A 419 4.03 -22.20 9.63
CA ALA A 419 4.33 -23.15 8.57
C ALA A 419 3.63 -22.72 7.28
N LEU A 420 4.37 -22.63 6.20
CA LEU A 420 3.90 -22.25 4.87
C LEU A 420 4.24 -23.36 3.88
N ARG A 421 3.27 -23.74 3.05
CA ARG A 421 3.49 -24.63 1.92
C ARG A 421 2.90 -24.02 0.66
N THR A 422 3.73 -23.82 -0.35
CA THR A 422 3.31 -23.39 -1.68
C THR A 422 3.55 -24.54 -2.64
N ALA A 423 2.48 -25.08 -3.20
CA ALA A 423 2.55 -26.13 -4.20
C ALA A 423 1.94 -25.61 -5.51
N SER A 424 2.64 -25.77 -6.62
CA SER A 424 2.12 -25.44 -7.95
C SER A 424 2.39 -26.59 -8.91
N ALA A 425 1.50 -26.76 -9.88
CA ALA A 425 1.67 -27.66 -11.00
C ALA A 425 1.39 -26.89 -12.30
N ASN A 426 2.27 -27.06 -13.28
CA ASN A 426 1.98 -26.66 -14.65
C ASN A 426 1.21 -27.81 -15.33
N GLY A 427 0.33 -27.51 -16.28
CA GLY A 427 -0.39 -28.52 -17.09
C GLY A 427 0.51 -29.51 -17.86
N GLY A 428 1.86 -29.29 -17.88
CA GLY A 428 2.87 -30.22 -18.37
C GLY A 428 3.73 -30.76 -17.22
N ALA A 429 4.05 -32.06 -17.28
CA ALA A 429 4.65 -32.85 -16.19
C ALA A 429 6.02 -32.36 -15.61
N GLN A 430 6.65 -31.34 -16.15
CA GLN A 430 8.05 -31.01 -15.87
C GLN A 430 8.33 -29.86 -14.89
N ARG A 431 7.30 -29.16 -14.36
CA ARG A 431 7.53 -27.96 -13.51
C ARG A 431 6.67 -27.97 -12.23
N ARG A 432 6.67 -29.07 -11.50
CA ARG A 432 6.01 -29.15 -10.20
C ARG A 432 6.84 -28.46 -9.13
N VAL A 433 6.27 -27.44 -8.47
CA VAL A 433 6.87 -26.73 -7.35
C VAL A 433 6.20 -27.18 -6.05
N ASP A 434 6.95 -27.57 -5.03
CA ASP A 434 6.48 -27.82 -3.66
C ASP A 434 7.51 -27.23 -2.68
N VAL A 435 7.26 -25.98 -2.28
CA VAL A 435 8.13 -25.23 -1.36
C VAL A 435 7.50 -25.24 0.03
N ARG A 436 8.29 -25.63 1.02
CA ARG A 436 7.88 -25.63 2.44
C ARG A 436 8.81 -24.75 3.23
N ALA A 437 8.24 -23.94 4.10
CA ALA A 437 8.98 -23.09 5.01
C ALA A 437 8.37 -23.16 6.41
N GLN A 438 9.21 -23.08 7.43
CA GLN A 438 8.81 -22.98 8.83
C GLN A 438 9.62 -21.86 9.48
N VAL A 439 8.94 -21.00 10.23
CA VAL A 439 9.57 -19.86 10.87
C VAL A 439 9.10 -19.76 12.32
N TRP A 440 10.06 -19.61 13.23
CA TRP A 440 9.84 -19.26 14.63
C TRP A 440 10.12 -17.78 14.80
N SER A 441 9.20 -17.04 15.36
CA SER A 441 9.24 -15.58 15.50
C SER A 441 9.04 -15.18 16.96
N PRO A 442 10.11 -15.15 17.76
CA PRO A 442 10.09 -14.58 19.10
C PRO A 442 9.94 -13.06 19.02
N VAL A 443 9.21 -12.51 19.98
CA VAL A 443 8.95 -11.08 20.14
C VAL A 443 9.14 -10.70 21.60
N LEU A 444 9.93 -9.68 21.86
CA LEU A 444 10.09 -9.04 23.14
C LEU A 444 9.86 -7.54 22.96
N GLN A 445 8.93 -6.94 23.70
CA GLN A 445 8.75 -5.50 23.74
C GLN A 445 8.69 -5.03 25.19
N SER A 446 9.21 -3.85 25.46
CA SER A 446 9.19 -3.23 26.78
C SER A 446 8.81 -1.77 26.69
N LEU A 447 7.96 -1.32 27.60
CA LEU A 447 7.53 0.06 27.76
C LEU A 447 7.92 0.54 29.14
N TRP A 448 8.71 1.61 29.21
CA TRP A 448 9.04 2.33 30.45
C TRP A 448 8.46 3.74 30.44
N LYS A 449 7.58 4.05 31.38
CA LYS A 449 7.10 5.40 31.68
C LYS A 449 8.06 6.02 32.70
N LEU A 450 8.96 6.91 32.24
CA LEU A 450 10.05 7.44 33.07
C LEU A 450 9.53 8.43 34.12
N ALA A 451 9.05 9.58 33.71
CA ALA A 451 8.56 10.64 34.60
C ALA A 451 7.35 11.34 33.99
N GLY A 452 6.14 10.96 34.41
CA GLY A 452 4.90 11.67 34.07
C GLY A 452 4.58 11.86 32.58
N LYS A 453 5.50 12.39 31.78
CA LYS A 453 5.30 12.73 30.36
C LYS A 453 6.16 11.93 29.39
N ASP A 454 7.18 11.26 29.87
CA ASP A 454 8.20 10.61 29.06
C ASP A 454 8.04 9.09 29.08
N GLN A 455 8.34 8.46 27.98
CA GLN A 455 8.43 7.01 27.91
C GLN A 455 9.45 6.52 26.89
N VAL A 456 10.00 5.35 27.15
CA VAL A 456 10.92 4.64 26.29
C VAL A 456 10.30 3.30 25.93
N ARG A 457 10.40 2.94 24.66
CA ARG A 457 10.02 1.62 24.13
C ARG A 457 11.21 0.94 23.54
N LEU A 458 11.34 -0.34 23.78
CA LEU A 458 12.33 -1.22 23.17
C LEU A 458 11.61 -2.44 22.60
N ALA A 459 12.02 -2.91 21.44
CA ALA A 459 11.50 -4.14 20.86
C ALA A 459 12.61 -4.94 20.17
N VAL A 460 12.62 -6.26 20.40
CA VAL A 460 13.44 -7.23 19.68
C VAL A 460 12.49 -8.21 19.02
N THR A 461 12.62 -8.39 17.71
CA THR A 461 11.69 -9.21 16.92
C THR A 461 12.46 -10.06 15.91
N ARG A 462 11.93 -11.24 15.63
CA ARG A 462 12.34 -12.03 14.47
C ARG A 462 11.17 -12.11 13.50
N THR A 463 11.40 -11.66 12.27
CA THR A 463 10.39 -11.54 11.20
C THR A 463 10.90 -12.15 9.92
N TYR A 464 10.04 -12.29 8.90
CA TYR A 464 10.44 -12.83 7.61
C TYR A 464 9.69 -12.17 6.45
N LYS A 465 10.19 -12.38 5.22
CA LYS A 465 9.50 -12.05 3.96
C LYS A 465 9.43 -13.31 3.11
N ALA A 466 8.22 -13.79 2.81
CA ALA A 466 8.03 -14.91 1.92
C ALA A 466 8.16 -14.48 0.45
N PRO A 467 8.68 -15.35 -0.44
CA PRO A 467 8.60 -15.15 -1.87
C PRO A 467 7.15 -15.02 -2.32
N GLN A 468 6.88 -14.13 -3.24
CA GLN A 468 5.55 -14.01 -3.85
C GLN A 468 5.33 -15.15 -4.85
N ILE A 469 4.06 -15.54 -5.07
CA ILE A 469 3.73 -16.69 -5.94
C ILE A 469 4.33 -16.52 -7.34
N PHE A 470 4.25 -15.32 -7.94
CA PHE A 470 4.80 -15.07 -9.28
C PHE A 470 6.32 -15.20 -9.32
N GLN A 471 7.03 -14.93 -8.22
CA GLN A 471 8.48 -15.11 -8.12
C GLN A 471 8.90 -16.59 -8.05
N LEU A 472 7.98 -17.49 -7.65
CA LEU A 472 8.22 -18.93 -7.58
C LEU A 472 7.90 -19.65 -8.90
N ILE A 473 7.07 -19.07 -9.75
CA ILE A 473 6.65 -19.69 -11.01
C ILE A 473 7.73 -19.46 -12.06
N PRO A 474 8.39 -20.52 -12.58
CA PRO A 474 9.49 -20.38 -13.55
C PRO A 474 8.95 -20.10 -14.97
N ARG A 475 8.07 -19.12 -15.10
CA ARG A 475 7.49 -18.67 -16.35
C ARG A 475 8.19 -17.41 -16.83
N PRO A 476 8.67 -17.33 -18.10
CA PRO A 476 9.20 -16.12 -18.65
C PRO A 476 8.10 -15.10 -18.95
N TYR A 477 8.35 -13.85 -18.61
CA TYR A 477 7.59 -12.67 -19.03
C TYR A 477 8.46 -11.89 -20.01
N LEU A 478 8.09 -11.92 -21.28
CA LEU A 478 8.88 -11.30 -22.35
C LEU A 478 8.48 -9.84 -22.51
N ASN A 479 9.46 -8.97 -22.64
CA ASN A 479 9.24 -7.60 -23.09
C ASN A 479 8.85 -7.56 -24.55
N ASP A 480 7.89 -6.71 -24.90
CA ASP A 480 7.38 -6.57 -26.26
C ASP A 480 8.42 -5.94 -27.20
N ASN A 481 9.26 -5.06 -26.67
CA ASN A 481 10.22 -4.29 -27.44
C ASN A 481 11.41 -3.85 -26.58
N GLY A 482 12.60 -3.73 -27.16
CA GLY A 482 13.77 -3.15 -26.51
C GLY A 482 14.33 -3.96 -25.33
N ASN A 483 14.34 -5.31 -25.42
CA ASN A 483 15.01 -6.14 -24.42
C ASN A 483 16.48 -5.72 -24.28
N SER A 484 16.92 -5.49 -23.04
CA SER A 484 18.27 -5.00 -22.73
C SER A 484 18.59 -5.26 -21.26
N PRO A 485 19.86 -5.09 -20.81
CA PRO A 485 20.20 -5.27 -19.38
C PRO A 485 19.50 -4.28 -18.45
N VAL A 486 18.98 -3.17 -18.96
CA VAL A 486 18.18 -2.19 -18.18
C VAL A 486 16.67 -2.32 -18.43
N ASN A 487 16.25 -3.26 -19.27
CA ASN A 487 14.88 -3.66 -19.56
C ASN A 487 14.80 -5.16 -19.87
N PRO A 488 15.22 -6.05 -18.93
CA PRO A 488 15.27 -7.50 -19.17
C PRO A 488 13.87 -8.12 -19.17
N ASP A 489 13.76 -9.30 -19.77
CA ASP A 489 12.66 -10.22 -19.50
C ASP A 489 12.74 -10.68 -18.03
N SER A 490 11.65 -11.18 -17.46
CA SER A 490 11.66 -11.69 -16.11
C SER A 490 11.23 -13.16 -16.03
N GLN A 491 11.80 -13.90 -15.09
CA GLN A 491 11.45 -15.31 -14.86
C GLN A 491 11.51 -15.63 -13.37
N GLY A 492 10.50 -16.34 -12.86
CA GLY A 492 10.48 -16.76 -11.47
C GLY A 492 11.45 -17.91 -11.17
N ASN A 493 11.72 -18.13 -9.89
CA ASN A 493 12.63 -19.15 -9.37
C ASN A 493 11.95 -19.99 -8.27
N PRO A 494 11.63 -21.27 -8.53
CA PRO A 494 10.99 -22.14 -7.54
C PRO A 494 11.90 -22.51 -6.36
N ALA A 495 13.20 -22.25 -6.43
CA ALA A 495 14.15 -22.52 -5.35
C ALA A 495 14.24 -21.40 -4.30
N LEU A 496 13.44 -20.33 -4.42
CA LEU A 496 13.46 -19.23 -3.47
C LEU A 496 13.04 -19.67 -2.06
N ARG A 497 13.77 -19.13 -1.08
CA ARG A 497 13.51 -19.27 0.34
C ARG A 497 13.05 -17.94 0.94
N PRO A 498 12.33 -17.95 2.06
CA PRO A 498 12.02 -16.71 2.80
C PRO A 498 13.30 -15.98 3.25
N GLU A 499 13.29 -14.66 3.15
CA GLU A 499 14.26 -13.80 3.84
C GLU A 499 13.92 -13.79 5.34
N LEU A 500 14.93 -13.89 6.20
CA LEU A 500 14.77 -13.91 7.65
C LEU A 500 15.43 -12.67 8.26
N ALA A 501 14.77 -11.99 9.19
CA ALA A 501 15.30 -10.78 9.78
C ALA A 501 15.22 -10.77 11.31
N TRP A 502 16.33 -10.42 11.96
CA TRP A 502 16.32 -9.93 13.33
C TRP A 502 16.21 -8.41 13.34
N GLY A 503 15.33 -7.89 14.19
CA GLY A 503 15.06 -6.48 14.34
C GLY A 503 15.20 -5.99 15.77
N LEU A 504 15.79 -4.80 15.92
CA LEU A 504 15.83 -4.02 17.14
C LEU A 504 15.20 -2.66 16.86
N ASP A 505 14.24 -2.27 17.68
CA ASP A 505 13.57 -0.98 17.65
C ASP A 505 13.70 -0.30 19.00
N ALA A 506 14.00 1.01 18.99
CA ALA A 506 13.99 1.87 20.16
C ALA A 506 13.20 3.13 19.85
N ALA A 507 12.37 3.58 20.78
CA ALA A 507 11.66 4.85 20.65
C ALA A 507 11.63 5.59 21.97
N TYR A 508 11.78 6.92 21.90
CA TYR A 508 11.54 7.86 22.98
C TYR A 508 10.35 8.73 22.60
N GLU A 509 9.39 8.86 23.49
CA GLU A 509 8.16 9.62 23.28
C GLU A 509 7.94 10.59 24.46
N TYR A 510 7.69 11.86 24.14
CA TYR A 510 7.40 12.93 25.09
C TYR A 510 5.99 13.46 24.83
N TYR A 511 5.12 13.37 25.84
CA TYR A 511 3.71 13.76 25.77
C TYR A 511 3.50 15.10 26.48
N LEU A 512 3.13 16.13 25.71
CA LEU A 512 2.90 17.48 26.21
C LEU A 512 1.48 17.67 26.78
N GLY A 513 0.59 16.65 26.63
CA GLY A 513 -0.82 16.72 27.00
C GLY A 513 -1.72 17.15 25.83
N GLN A 514 -3.05 17.03 26.00
CA GLN A 514 -4.06 17.46 25.02
C GLN A 514 -3.80 16.99 23.56
N GLY A 515 -3.22 15.79 23.39
CA GLY A 515 -2.92 15.23 22.07
C GLY A 515 -1.60 15.70 21.44
N ALA A 516 -0.79 16.51 22.16
CA ALA A 516 0.53 16.92 21.70
C ALA A 516 1.60 15.89 22.05
N MET A 517 2.48 15.58 21.11
CA MET A 517 3.51 14.55 21.25
C MET A 517 4.73 14.87 20.38
N LEU A 518 5.91 14.59 20.92
CA LEU A 518 7.17 14.51 20.20
C LEU A 518 7.71 13.08 20.31
N GLY A 519 8.25 12.55 19.24
CA GLY A 519 8.80 11.18 19.19
C GLY A 519 10.11 11.15 18.42
N ALA A 520 11.03 10.32 18.90
CA ALA A 520 12.23 9.93 18.19
C ALA A 520 12.35 8.41 18.21
N SER A 521 12.60 7.77 17.08
CA SER A 521 12.81 6.34 17.02
C SER A 521 13.99 5.95 16.17
N ALA A 522 14.62 4.83 16.52
CA ALA A 522 15.70 4.21 15.78
C ALA A 522 15.38 2.74 15.53
N SER A 523 15.80 2.23 14.39
CA SER A 523 15.60 0.83 14.01
C SER A 523 16.85 0.23 13.39
N LEU A 524 17.08 -1.06 13.67
CA LEU A 524 18.13 -1.87 13.08
C LEU A 524 17.53 -3.19 12.63
N ARG A 525 17.85 -3.62 11.41
CA ARG A 525 17.48 -4.93 10.87
C ARG A 525 18.72 -5.61 10.28
N ARG A 526 18.86 -6.90 10.57
CA ARG A 526 19.78 -7.79 9.88
C ARG A 526 18.95 -8.82 9.15
N ILE A 527 19.03 -8.81 7.83
CA ILE A 527 18.24 -9.66 6.93
C ILE A 527 19.19 -10.68 6.31
N ASP A 528 18.90 -11.95 6.47
CA ASP A 528 19.63 -13.07 5.85
C ASP A 528 18.82 -13.60 4.65
N ASP A 529 19.48 -14.24 3.68
CA ASP A 529 18.89 -14.81 2.46
C ASP A 529 18.13 -13.76 1.60
N VAL A 530 18.68 -12.56 1.43
CA VAL A 530 18.04 -11.47 0.66
C VAL A 530 17.75 -11.93 -0.77
N MET A 531 16.54 -11.66 -1.26
CA MET A 531 16.15 -11.94 -2.65
C MET A 531 16.56 -10.77 -3.54
N LEU A 532 17.49 -11.04 -4.46
CA LEU A 532 18.02 -10.10 -5.45
C LEU A 532 17.83 -10.64 -6.85
N ASP A 533 17.60 -9.76 -7.82
CA ASP A 533 17.49 -10.16 -9.21
C ASP A 533 18.90 -10.42 -9.80
N ARG A 534 19.11 -11.61 -10.31
CA ARG A 534 20.30 -11.99 -11.07
C ARG A 534 20.00 -11.79 -12.56
N LEU A 535 20.79 -10.93 -13.20
CA LEU A 535 20.72 -10.64 -14.62
C LEU A 535 21.66 -11.60 -15.39
N TYR A 536 21.15 -12.20 -16.49
CA TYR A 536 21.92 -13.05 -17.39
C TYR A 536 21.35 -13.03 -18.79
N GLN A 537 22.08 -13.59 -19.75
CA GLN A 537 21.57 -13.78 -21.12
C GLN A 537 21.14 -15.24 -21.32
N ASP A 538 19.96 -15.41 -21.94
CA ASP A 538 19.44 -16.69 -22.39
C ASP A 538 18.96 -16.54 -23.84
N GLN A 539 19.50 -17.35 -24.75
CA GLN A 539 19.21 -17.31 -26.19
C GLN A 539 19.28 -15.89 -26.81
N GLY A 540 20.28 -15.10 -26.38
CA GLY A 540 20.47 -13.73 -26.85
C GLY A 540 19.56 -12.67 -26.23
N ARG A 541 18.69 -13.05 -25.28
CA ARG A 541 17.83 -12.12 -24.52
C ARG A 541 18.32 -11.94 -23.10
N TRP A 542 18.23 -10.74 -22.57
CA TRP A 542 18.48 -10.45 -21.16
C TRP A 542 17.32 -10.91 -20.30
N VAL A 543 17.61 -11.64 -19.25
CA VAL A 543 16.62 -12.18 -18.29
C VAL A 543 17.04 -11.84 -16.88
N ALA A 544 16.09 -11.36 -16.08
CA ALA A 544 16.22 -11.17 -14.63
C ALA A 544 15.47 -12.27 -13.90
N THR A 545 16.10 -12.90 -12.91
CA THR A 545 15.49 -13.95 -12.08
C THR A 545 15.85 -13.72 -10.61
N PRO A 546 14.89 -13.77 -9.66
CA PRO A 546 15.17 -13.59 -8.26
C PRO A 546 15.93 -14.79 -7.69
N VAL A 547 16.97 -14.53 -6.90
CA VAL A 547 17.78 -15.52 -6.19
C VAL A 547 18.02 -15.07 -4.75
N ASN A 548 18.11 -16.01 -3.80
CA ASN A 548 18.55 -15.67 -2.46
C ASN A 548 20.08 -15.50 -2.45
N GLN A 549 20.57 -14.30 -2.14
CA GLN A 549 21.97 -13.99 -2.15
C GLN A 549 22.34 -12.96 -1.08
N GLY A 550 23.24 -13.37 -0.16
CA GLY A 550 23.86 -12.49 0.81
C GLY A 550 22.95 -12.03 1.94
N ARG A 551 23.41 -10.99 2.61
CA ARG A 551 22.78 -10.36 3.77
C ARG A 551 22.62 -8.88 3.56
N ALA A 552 21.60 -8.30 4.22
CA ALA A 552 21.46 -6.86 4.31
C ALA A 552 21.47 -6.38 5.77
N GLN A 553 22.07 -5.23 6.00
CA GLN A 553 21.90 -4.45 7.21
C GLN A 553 21.08 -3.21 6.86
N VAL A 554 20.01 -2.96 7.60
CA VAL A 554 19.14 -1.79 7.43
C VAL A 554 19.08 -1.02 8.73
N ARG A 555 19.24 0.30 8.66
CA ARG A 555 19.18 1.22 9.79
C ARG A 555 18.24 2.36 9.46
N GLY A 556 17.50 2.85 10.44
CA GLY A 556 16.59 3.98 10.28
C GLY A 556 16.53 4.83 11.53
N ILE A 557 16.37 6.13 11.34
CA ILE A 557 16.04 7.10 12.38
C ILE A 557 14.81 7.87 11.92
N GLU A 558 13.83 8.06 12.80
CA GLU A 558 12.62 8.79 12.51
C GLU A 558 12.30 9.77 13.65
N LEU A 559 11.94 11.00 13.29
CA LEU A 559 11.44 12.03 14.18
C LEU A 559 9.99 12.29 13.85
N GLU A 560 9.16 12.39 14.87
CA GLU A 560 7.71 12.61 14.77
C GLU A 560 7.29 13.75 15.69
N ALA A 561 6.43 14.64 15.21
CA ALA A 561 5.81 15.69 16.01
C ALA A 561 4.32 15.79 15.67
N LYS A 562 3.48 15.88 16.69
CA LYS A 562 2.05 16.17 16.61
C LYS A 562 1.76 17.26 17.63
N LEU A 563 1.47 18.47 17.14
CA LEU A 563 1.43 19.69 17.95
C LEU A 563 0.17 20.51 17.62
N PRO A 564 -0.99 20.20 18.26
CA PRO A 564 -2.07 21.18 18.31
C PRO A 564 -1.59 22.37 19.14
N LEU A 565 -1.56 23.58 18.54
CA LEU A 565 -1.02 24.76 19.23
C LEU A 565 -1.80 25.11 20.49
N SER A 566 -3.09 24.77 20.55
CA SER A 566 -3.93 24.91 21.75
C SER A 566 -3.42 24.12 22.98
N ALA A 567 -2.59 23.09 22.76
CA ALA A 567 -1.94 22.34 23.83
C ALA A 567 -0.70 23.04 24.39
N LEU A 568 -0.15 24.03 23.70
CA LEU A 568 1.10 24.70 24.09
C LEU A 568 0.84 25.94 24.92
N TRP A 569 -0.19 26.73 24.60
CA TRP A 569 -0.58 27.93 25.40
C TRP A 569 -2.06 28.27 25.24
N ALA A 570 -2.64 28.86 26.25
CA ALA A 570 -4.02 29.36 26.23
C ALA A 570 -4.15 30.54 25.24
N GLY A 571 -5.21 30.53 24.42
CA GLY A 571 -5.42 31.54 23.37
C GLY A 571 -4.66 31.32 22.06
N ALA A 572 -3.93 30.19 21.93
CA ALA A 572 -3.32 29.82 20.67
C ALA A 572 -4.36 29.64 19.54
N PRO A 573 -4.00 29.98 18.30
CA PRO A 573 -4.88 29.73 17.16
C PRO A 573 -5.19 28.22 17.05
N ALA A 574 -6.37 27.89 16.53
CA ALA A 574 -6.78 26.50 16.31
C ALA A 574 -6.00 25.88 15.13
N LEU A 575 -4.69 25.76 15.29
CA LEU A 575 -3.74 25.25 14.31
C LEU A 575 -3.12 23.94 14.82
N ASP A 576 -3.32 22.89 14.05
CA ASP A 576 -2.78 21.55 14.29
C ASP A 576 -1.59 21.32 13.35
N LEU A 577 -0.40 21.14 13.90
CA LEU A 577 0.83 20.83 13.14
C LEU A 577 1.21 19.37 13.27
N ARG A 578 1.66 18.78 12.18
CA ARG A 578 2.19 17.41 12.12
C ARG A 578 3.46 17.41 11.30
N ALA A 579 4.46 16.72 11.81
CA ALA A 579 5.72 16.53 11.11
C ALA A 579 6.22 15.09 11.33
N ASN A 580 6.76 14.51 10.28
CA ASN A 580 7.49 13.25 10.34
C ASN A 580 8.66 13.35 9.38
N VAL A 581 9.85 12.99 9.85
CA VAL A 581 11.07 12.95 9.03
C VAL A 581 11.79 11.65 9.32
N ALA A 582 12.14 10.91 8.27
CA ALA A 582 12.91 9.67 8.39
C ALA A 582 14.16 9.68 7.53
N ARG A 583 15.23 9.10 8.06
CA ARG A 583 16.48 8.82 7.36
C ARG A 583 16.77 7.32 7.43
N ASN A 584 17.02 6.69 6.28
CA ASN A 584 17.28 5.26 6.17
C ASN A 584 18.62 4.98 5.48
N TRP A 585 19.29 3.92 5.91
CA TRP A 585 20.52 3.40 5.34
C TRP A 585 20.41 1.88 5.21
N SER A 586 21.02 1.33 4.17
CA SER A 586 21.21 -0.11 4.05
C SER A 586 22.53 -0.44 3.37
N THR A 587 23.01 -1.65 3.59
CA THR A 587 24.17 -2.23 2.93
C THR A 587 23.87 -3.69 2.59
N LEU A 588 24.23 -4.11 1.37
CA LEU A 588 24.16 -5.49 0.88
C LEU A 588 25.58 -6.05 0.79
N ASP A 589 25.86 -7.17 1.43
CA ASP A 589 27.20 -7.78 1.38
C ASP A 589 27.47 -8.52 0.06
N ALA A 590 26.41 -8.94 -0.63
CA ALA A 590 26.50 -9.61 -1.94
C ALA A 590 26.86 -8.67 -3.09
N VAL A 591 26.76 -7.34 -2.90
CA VAL A 591 27.02 -6.35 -3.93
C VAL A 591 28.22 -5.49 -3.51
N ALA A 592 29.31 -5.61 -4.24
CA ALA A 592 30.52 -4.85 -3.96
C ALA A 592 30.42 -3.38 -4.43
N GLY A 593 31.12 -2.48 -3.77
CA GLY A 593 31.25 -1.08 -4.14
C GLY A 593 30.31 -0.14 -3.40
N PRO A 594 30.39 1.17 -3.69
CA PRO A 594 29.52 2.17 -3.07
C PRO A 594 28.08 2.04 -3.56
N ASP A 595 27.14 2.60 -2.80
CA ASP A 595 25.71 2.60 -3.09
C ASP A 595 25.05 1.20 -3.12
N ASN A 596 25.67 0.19 -2.51
CA ASN A 596 25.14 -1.18 -2.38
C ASN A 596 23.96 -1.25 -1.40
N ARG A 597 22.90 -0.51 -1.72
CA ARG A 597 21.67 -0.42 -0.92
C ARG A 597 20.69 -1.51 -1.28
N LEU A 598 19.81 -1.80 -0.35
CA LEU A 598 18.63 -2.62 -0.62
C LEU A 598 17.76 -1.92 -1.66
N ASP A 599 17.34 -2.67 -2.68
CA ASP A 599 16.53 -2.12 -3.78
C ASP A 599 15.25 -1.46 -3.27
N GLY A 600 14.88 -0.34 -3.91
CA GLY A 600 13.71 0.45 -3.56
C GLY A 600 13.78 1.16 -2.21
N GLN A 601 14.92 1.09 -1.48
CA GLN A 601 15.06 1.82 -0.21
C GLN A 601 15.19 3.32 -0.44
N LEU A 602 14.24 4.09 0.11
CA LEU A 602 14.29 5.54 0.12
C LEU A 602 15.21 6.06 1.22
N PRO A 603 16.23 6.86 0.89
CA PRO A 603 17.18 7.37 1.88
C PRO A 603 16.59 8.40 2.83
N TRP A 604 15.65 9.24 2.35
CA TRP A 604 14.96 10.26 3.11
C TRP A 604 13.47 10.27 2.80
N SER A 605 12.66 10.49 3.82
CA SER A 605 11.25 10.86 3.65
C SER A 605 10.84 11.89 4.68
N ALA A 606 9.93 12.79 4.31
CA ALA A 606 9.34 13.75 5.23
C ALA A 606 7.88 14.01 4.86
N ASN A 607 7.04 14.17 5.88
CA ASN A 607 5.67 14.65 5.78
C ASN A 607 5.51 15.84 6.73
N LEU A 608 5.00 16.96 6.22
CA LEU A 608 4.69 18.16 6.98
C LEU A 608 3.23 18.52 6.72
N GLY A 609 2.39 18.50 7.74
CA GLY A 609 0.97 18.82 7.65
C GLY A 609 0.57 19.95 8.59
N ALA A 610 -0.37 20.78 8.14
CA ALA A 610 -0.97 21.84 8.93
C ALA A 610 -2.46 21.94 8.66
N ASP A 611 -3.28 22.12 9.71
CA ASP A 611 -4.71 22.38 9.60
C ASP A 611 -5.07 23.56 10.48
N TYR A 612 -5.70 24.57 9.91
CA TYR A 612 -6.10 25.80 10.58
C TYR A 612 -7.61 26.00 10.50
N ARG A 613 -8.27 26.05 11.64
CA ARG A 613 -9.68 26.42 11.76
C ARG A 613 -9.77 27.91 11.99
N LEU A 614 -10.41 28.63 11.08
CA LEU A 614 -10.56 30.07 11.19
C LEU A 614 -11.57 30.40 12.29
N ALA A 615 -11.12 31.23 13.24
CA ALA A 615 -12.00 31.67 14.31
C ALA A 615 -13.18 32.50 13.77
N GLY A 616 -14.40 32.20 14.21
CA GLY A 616 -15.63 32.89 13.77
C GLY A 616 -16.08 32.60 12.34
N GLN A 617 -15.43 31.67 11.63
CA GLN A 617 -15.76 31.25 10.27
C GLN A 617 -15.94 29.73 10.21
N PRO A 618 -16.93 29.21 9.45
CA PRO A 618 -17.12 27.79 9.26
C PRO A 618 -16.12 27.21 8.24
N LEU A 619 -14.87 27.67 8.26
CA LEU A 619 -13.83 27.36 7.28
C LEU A 619 -12.60 26.74 7.96
N THR A 620 -12.22 25.58 7.45
CA THR A 620 -10.93 24.95 7.78
C THR A 620 -10.06 24.94 6.54
N LEU A 621 -8.83 25.44 6.67
CA LEU A 621 -7.79 25.37 5.65
C LEU A 621 -6.73 24.37 6.09
N GLY A 622 -6.22 23.58 5.18
CA GLY A 622 -5.13 22.69 5.51
C GLY A 622 -4.30 22.30 4.31
N GLY A 623 -3.16 21.69 4.62
CA GLY A 623 -2.24 21.23 3.59
C GLY A 623 -1.25 20.23 4.12
N ASN A 624 -0.60 19.55 3.18
CA ASN A 624 0.46 18.59 3.43
C ASN A 624 1.55 18.71 2.38
N LEU A 625 2.80 18.74 2.83
CA LEU A 625 3.99 18.62 2.00
C LEU A 625 4.60 17.24 2.22
N HIS A 626 4.63 16.43 1.17
CA HIS A 626 5.28 15.14 1.14
C HIS A 626 6.60 15.23 0.37
N TYR A 627 7.68 14.71 0.97
CA TYR A 627 9.03 14.69 0.40
C TYR A 627 9.60 13.27 0.42
N GLN A 628 10.11 12.80 -0.71
CA GLN A 628 10.91 11.58 -0.83
C GLN A 628 12.26 11.92 -1.44
N GLY A 629 13.33 11.62 -0.71
CA GLY A 629 14.69 11.87 -1.16
C GLY A 629 15.08 10.86 -2.23
N GLY A 630 15.69 11.35 -3.29
CA GLY A 630 16.33 10.52 -4.30
C GLY A 630 17.57 9.79 -3.75
N GLY A 631 18.01 8.78 -4.46
CA GLY A 631 19.19 8.01 -4.10
C GLY A 631 19.70 7.12 -5.21
N ARG A 632 20.91 6.60 -5.01
CA ARG A 632 21.51 5.56 -5.87
C ARG A 632 21.39 4.22 -5.18
N SER A 633 21.13 3.16 -5.95
CA SER A 633 21.13 1.77 -5.51
C SER A 633 21.91 0.95 -6.50
N ARG A 634 22.94 0.25 -6.04
CA ARG A 634 23.70 -0.69 -6.85
C ARG A 634 23.06 -2.06 -6.70
N GLU A 635 22.46 -2.54 -7.77
CA GLU A 635 21.74 -3.82 -7.82
C GLU A 635 22.70 -4.99 -8.12
N SER A 636 23.76 -4.73 -8.86
CA SER A 636 24.83 -5.69 -9.15
C SER A 636 26.15 -4.95 -9.37
N SER A 637 27.26 -5.68 -9.61
CA SER A 637 28.53 -5.07 -10.01
C SER A 637 28.41 -4.23 -11.29
N GLN A 638 27.45 -4.52 -12.15
CA GLN A 638 27.25 -3.92 -13.46
C GLN A 638 26.08 -2.96 -13.52
N LEU A 639 25.07 -3.07 -12.62
CA LEU A 639 23.82 -2.30 -12.69
C LEU A 639 23.73 -1.32 -11.52
N LEU A 640 23.67 -0.03 -11.87
CA LEU A 640 23.41 1.09 -10.93
C LEU A 640 22.11 1.77 -11.30
N VAL A 641 21.21 1.86 -10.34
CA VAL A 641 19.91 2.57 -10.48
C VAL A 641 19.94 3.86 -9.66
N TRP A 642 19.37 4.92 -10.19
CA TRP A 642 19.20 6.19 -9.52
C TRP A 642 17.74 6.61 -9.58
N GLN A 643 17.19 7.00 -8.44
CA GLN A 643 15.85 7.54 -8.29
C GLN A 643 15.90 9.02 -7.90
N GLY A 644 15.14 9.85 -8.59
CA GLY A 644 15.07 11.28 -8.34
C GLY A 644 14.28 11.62 -7.07
N VAL A 645 14.36 12.90 -6.69
CA VAL A 645 13.57 13.45 -5.58
C VAL A 645 12.12 13.61 -6.00
N ARG A 646 11.17 13.30 -5.11
CA ARG A 646 9.74 13.55 -5.28
C ARG A 646 9.25 14.53 -4.22
N ARG A 647 8.48 15.54 -4.64
CA ARG A 647 7.86 16.54 -3.76
C ARG A 647 6.41 16.71 -4.17
N GLU A 648 5.50 16.58 -3.23
CA GLU A 648 4.08 16.78 -3.47
C GLU A 648 3.53 17.77 -2.44
N LEU A 649 2.82 18.78 -2.90
CA LEU A 649 2.08 19.72 -2.07
C LEU A 649 0.60 19.55 -2.34
N ASP A 650 -0.15 19.24 -1.29
CA ASP A 650 -1.60 19.10 -1.30
C ASP A 650 -2.20 20.17 -0.39
N LEU A 651 -3.23 20.86 -0.85
CA LEU A 651 -3.96 21.89 -0.09
C LEU A 651 -5.45 21.60 -0.14
N TYR A 652 -6.19 21.99 0.90
CA TYR A 652 -7.65 21.91 0.91
C TYR A 652 -8.30 23.06 1.69
N ALA A 653 -9.54 23.34 1.33
CA ALA A 653 -10.45 24.17 2.05
C ALA A 653 -11.75 23.40 2.32
N LEU A 654 -12.20 23.34 3.57
CA LEU A 654 -13.45 22.72 3.99
C LEU A 654 -14.37 23.77 4.56
N TRP A 655 -15.49 23.99 3.87
CA TRP A 655 -16.56 24.86 4.30
C TRP A 655 -17.69 24.05 4.91
N THR A 656 -18.08 24.35 6.15
CA THR A 656 -19.20 23.73 6.87
C THR A 656 -20.43 24.64 6.79
N PHE A 657 -21.42 24.29 5.94
CA PHE A 657 -22.66 25.07 5.84
C PHE A 657 -23.57 24.85 7.04
N SER A 658 -23.61 23.61 7.51
CA SER A 658 -24.37 23.16 8.69
C SER A 658 -23.71 21.89 9.24
N ASP A 659 -24.21 21.38 10.37
CA ASP A 659 -23.79 20.07 10.91
C ASP A 659 -24.06 18.92 9.94
N GLN A 660 -24.95 19.13 8.98
CA GLN A 660 -25.36 18.13 8.01
C GLN A 660 -24.77 18.30 6.62
N LEU A 661 -24.16 19.45 6.27
CA LEU A 661 -23.70 19.72 4.91
C LEU A 661 -22.35 20.42 4.90
N ARG A 662 -21.39 19.84 4.20
CA ARG A 662 -20.01 20.34 4.03
C ARG A 662 -19.59 20.32 2.58
N LEU A 663 -18.82 21.31 2.17
CA LEU A 663 -18.16 21.39 0.86
C LEU A 663 -16.66 21.42 1.05
N ARG A 664 -15.99 20.54 0.36
CA ARG A 664 -14.52 20.49 0.34
C ARG A 664 -14.02 20.79 -1.06
N VAL A 665 -13.04 21.66 -1.15
CA VAL A 665 -12.26 21.92 -2.37
C VAL A 665 -10.81 21.59 -2.08
N SER A 666 -10.17 20.78 -2.92
CA SER A 666 -8.78 20.40 -2.71
C SER A 666 -7.99 20.39 -4.01
N GLY A 667 -6.70 20.72 -3.90
CA GLY A 667 -5.70 20.61 -4.94
C GLY A 667 -4.59 19.67 -4.51
N ALA A 668 -4.38 18.58 -5.25
CA ALA A 668 -3.31 17.63 -4.98
C ALA A 668 -2.18 17.77 -6.00
N ASN A 669 -0.95 17.46 -5.55
CA ASN A 669 0.29 17.53 -6.33
C ASN A 669 0.50 18.89 -7.03
N LEU A 670 0.33 19.98 -6.29
CA LEU A 670 0.37 21.35 -6.83
C LEU A 670 1.75 21.74 -7.37
N LEU A 671 2.82 21.11 -6.89
CA LEU A 671 4.20 21.36 -7.35
C LEU A 671 4.49 20.79 -8.74
N ARG A 672 3.76 19.75 -9.18
CA ARG A 672 3.90 19.14 -10.52
C ARG A 672 5.35 18.78 -10.86
N GLN A 673 6.06 18.15 -9.95
CA GLN A 673 7.46 17.79 -10.19
C GLN A 673 7.56 16.52 -11.04
N LEU A 674 8.48 16.52 -12.02
CA LEU A 674 8.86 15.34 -12.77
C LEU A 674 9.57 14.33 -11.85
N GLU A 675 9.23 13.06 -11.99
CA GLU A 675 9.92 11.96 -11.33
C GLU A 675 10.91 11.35 -12.31
N ARG A 676 12.21 11.43 -11.98
CA ARG A 676 13.30 10.94 -12.83
C ARG A 676 13.89 9.67 -12.28
N THR A 677 14.01 8.66 -13.13
CA THR A 677 14.78 7.44 -12.86
C THR A 677 15.87 7.26 -13.88
N ARG A 678 17.01 6.67 -13.47
CA ARG A 678 18.11 6.31 -14.35
C ARG A 678 18.60 4.92 -14.02
N SER A 679 18.90 4.13 -15.03
CA SER A 679 19.51 2.82 -14.89
C SER A 679 20.75 2.79 -15.78
N LEU A 680 21.90 2.54 -15.20
CA LEU A 680 23.17 2.44 -15.87
C LEU A 680 23.69 1.01 -15.75
N TYR A 681 23.76 0.31 -16.85
CA TYR A 681 24.49 -0.93 -17.00
C TYR A 681 25.86 -0.65 -17.59
N ALA A 682 26.91 -1.22 -17.02
CA ALA A 682 28.27 -1.10 -17.55
C ALA A 682 29.03 -2.42 -17.37
N ASP A 683 29.73 -2.84 -18.41
CA ASP A 683 30.62 -3.98 -18.43
C ASP A 683 31.94 -3.64 -19.16
N GLY A 684 32.83 -4.64 -19.40
CA GLY A 684 34.08 -4.41 -20.11
C GLY A 684 33.93 -4.01 -21.59
N GLY A 685 32.76 -4.18 -22.18
CA GLY A 685 32.44 -3.86 -23.58
C GLY A 685 31.82 -2.48 -23.78
N GLY A 686 31.35 -1.84 -22.72
CA GLY A 686 30.72 -0.52 -22.82
C GLY A 686 29.67 -0.26 -21.73
N SER A 687 28.75 0.68 -22.02
CA SER A 687 27.69 1.01 -21.07
C SER A 687 26.39 1.38 -21.77
N LEU A 688 25.26 1.17 -21.06
CA LEU A 688 23.91 1.56 -21.47
C LEU A 688 23.24 2.35 -20.36
N LEU A 689 22.90 3.60 -20.63
CA LEU A 689 22.17 4.50 -19.76
C LEU A 689 20.74 4.66 -20.26
N ARG A 690 19.78 4.22 -19.43
CA ARG A 690 18.35 4.50 -19.60
C ARG A 690 17.95 5.61 -18.64
N THR A 691 17.32 6.66 -19.12
CA THR A 691 16.74 7.75 -18.32
C THR A 691 15.25 7.83 -18.63
N VAL A 692 14.42 7.82 -17.60
CA VAL A 692 12.96 7.95 -17.72
C VAL A 692 12.49 9.09 -16.86
N ASP A 693 11.85 10.08 -17.46
CA ASP A 693 11.16 11.19 -16.81
C ASP A 693 9.66 10.92 -16.84
N THR A 694 9.07 10.69 -15.70
CA THR A 694 7.63 10.48 -15.55
C THR A 694 6.95 11.80 -15.19
N GLY A 695 5.98 12.22 -16.02
CA GLY A 695 5.18 13.41 -15.80
C GLY A 695 4.21 13.25 -14.64
N SER A 696 4.12 14.25 -13.78
CA SER A 696 3.11 14.33 -12.75
C SER A 696 2.15 15.49 -13.00
N TYR A 697 0.91 15.39 -12.52
CA TYR A 697 -0.14 16.36 -12.81
C TYR A 697 -0.85 16.83 -11.55
N ARG A 698 -1.27 18.10 -11.58
CA ARG A 698 -2.17 18.67 -10.57
C ARG A 698 -3.54 18.02 -10.70
N THR A 699 -4.16 17.73 -9.57
CA THR A 699 -5.55 17.26 -9.52
C THR A 699 -6.36 18.25 -8.68
N LEU A 700 -7.43 18.79 -9.26
CA LEU A 700 -8.40 19.60 -8.53
C LEU A 700 -9.61 18.74 -8.22
N ARG A 701 -10.13 18.84 -6.99
CA ARG A 701 -11.27 18.06 -6.50
C ARG A 701 -12.27 18.96 -5.81
N VAL A 702 -13.55 18.67 -6.00
CA VAL A 702 -14.67 19.25 -5.27
C VAL A 702 -15.48 18.09 -4.72
N MET A 703 -15.83 18.15 -3.43
CA MET A 703 -16.60 17.11 -2.75
C MET A 703 -17.69 17.74 -1.89
N LEU A 704 -18.91 17.30 -2.09
CA LEU A 704 -20.05 17.62 -1.26
C LEU A 704 -20.35 16.42 -0.35
N GLU A 705 -20.37 16.67 0.96
CA GLU A 705 -20.60 15.67 2.00
C GLU A 705 -21.89 16.06 2.76
N GLY A 706 -22.81 15.09 2.95
CA GLY A 706 -24.04 15.35 3.66
C GLY A 706 -24.51 14.20 4.54
N SER A 707 -25.30 14.53 5.59
CA SER A 707 -26.06 13.59 6.40
C SER A 707 -27.57 13.86 6.25
N LEU A 708 -28.37 12.77 6.16
CA LEU A 708 -29.84 12.80 5.96
C LEU A 708 -30.60 12.47 7.22
#